data_bcde2954b14513aee38e4e03e7e9a2a9
#
_entry.id   bcde2954b14513aee38e4e03e7e9a2a9
#
_cell.length_a   1.000
_cell.length_b   1.000
_cell.length_c   1.000
_cell.angle_alpha   90.00
_cell.angle_beta   90.00
_cell.angle_gamma   90.00
#
_symmetry.space_group_name_H-M   'P 1'
#
loop_
_entity.id
_entity.type
_entity.pdbx_description
1 polymer ?
#
loop_
_entity_poly.entity_id
_entity_poly.type
_entity_poly.pdbx_seq_one_letter_code
_entity_poly.pdbx_strand_id
1 'polypeptide(L)'
;MNDIFLRKPSYRSLATPTISQRVLPLLIPVIIFIVALLPRLANLDSFITADEDDQIMFSSLFLKSALTGDLSNALVLGYPGVPTLILGATGVGLRYAAHYSGLSPLPWVTADLMTTLRETTLERGVFAHPLDFIVWVRAPMALLAALCIVAIYLLIRRLLGEPLALFSTLIIAFDPFILAHTRVIHVDAPLAYFMFVSFLAFLLYIIHGRWKFLIISGLFAGLAALSKTGPSAFLGPIMAVGGLAYVLLYPLAKGQTRWMLTRRLMFALGGCGLIGGAAFFALWPSMWSQPFFVINWIVRNLQSVNRSAHPTTGVFWGGGMTDQSPYYYFFVLPFHLTPLTTVGVLLALSMIIWSGINLLRKMTLRPWVAEKLPLVIALVFYVILFVGPISMVSRRGDRYILPVFFATSLLAALGLWWFATWLIRQILRLRIARFYLTKKNSTPGRLLGGVILAQITAILMYHPYYLAYFNPLLGGGQMAQHYLNIGWGEGLDTAARHLNDITKGRPEQVASWYSSQFSPYYQGRTVDLSDINAALYSPYTVFYINQAQRGFPSQEILEYFHQRQPLDVVKIGGVEYAWIYGGPILSSEPTNSYMFPVGTILGGAANLLGVDVNQQTFAADAFVGQAKVSESKSPPVFSDHAPGLPITLHWQTISKVPGEHNVYIRLLDEDGHVWGKVDRLILAGLWRPDRWRPGFVIRDEYRLPIDPATPPGKYHLEVGLYDFVTGQTYGIAKNIGQITLTPAKTQPNVNDVNVPHRLMTAINQPLTLVGHNYNDVTLTPGAEMNGKIFWQANQPLDRDYQVQFWLQAPKGQAVRTLKNVSATTQKDDRYIVYES
;
A
#
# COMPACT_ATOMS: atom_id res chain seq x y z
N MET A 1 -8.79 -17.56 58.45
CA MET A 1 -8.30 -16.55 57.46
C MET A 1 -9.46 -15.89 56.73
N ASN A 2 -10.49 -15.40 57.46
CA ASN A 2 -11.72 -14.86 56.91
C ASN A 2 -12.03 -13.41 57.33
N ASP A 3 -11.03 -12.59 57.72
CA ASP A 3 -11.30 -11.28 58.33
C ASP A 3 -10.61 -10.10 57.65
N ILE A 4 -10.52 -10.04 56.29
CA ILE A 4 -9.92 -8.87 55.60
C ILE A 4 -10.93 -8.09 54.73
N PHE A 5 -12.19 -8.48 54.59
CA PHE A 5 -13.13 -7.84 53.64
C PHE A 5 -14.37 -7.15 54.22
N LEU A 6 -14.45 -6.94 55.55
CA LEU A 6 -15.52 -6.14 56.17
C LEU A 6 -14.93 -4.90 56.84
N ARG A 7 -14.32 -3.98 56.09
CA ARG A 7 -14.20 -2.60 56.57
C ARG A 7 -15.52 -1.87 56.34
N LYS A 8 -16.20 -1.59 57.45
CA LYS A 8 -17.27 -0.58 57.53
C LYS A 8 -16.82 0.71 56.83
N PRO A 9 -17.73 1.51 56.22
CA PRO A 9 -17.39 2.80 55.69
C PRO A 9 -16.92 3.70 56.82
N SER A 10 -15.62 3.86 56.96
CA SER A 10 -15.02 4.87 57.77
C SER A 10 -15.47 6.23 57.23
N TYR A 11 -16.06 7.06 58.07
CA TYR A 11 -16.28 8.48 57.82
C TYR A 11 -15.02 9.05 57.16
N ARG A 12 -15.13 9.39 55.91
CA ARG A 12 -14.10 10.18 55.23
C ARG A 12 -14.10 11.54 55.89
N SER A 13 -13.08 11.85 56.65
CA SER A 13 -12.73 13.21 57.04
C SER A 13 -12.81 14.07 55.77
N LEU A 14 -13.47 15.21 55.88
CA LEU A 14 -13.51 16.28 54.88
C LEU A 14 -12.13 16.91 54.75
N ALA A 15 -11.14 16.13 54.31
CA ALA A 15 -9.88 16.66 53.83
C ALA A 15 -10.17 17.40 52.54
N THR A 16 -10.00 18.69 52.53
CA THR A 16 -10.05 19.52 51.32
C THR A 16 -9.17 18.87 50.25
N PRO A 17 -9.73 18.57 49.05
CA PRO A 17 -8.94 17.90 48.00
C PRO A 17 -7.71 18.77 47.70
N THR A 18 -6.54 18.17 47.72
CA THR A 18 -5.28 18.83 47.37
C THR A 18 -5.40 19.44 45.96
N ILE A 19 -4.68 20.54 45.71
CA ILE A 19 -4.69 21.25 44.40
C ILE A 19 -4.48 20.24 43.28
N SER A 20 -3.61 19.25 43.43
CA SER A 20 -3.36 18.19 42.43
C SER A 20 -4.61 17.33 42.16
N GLN A 21 -5.48 17.09 43.17
CA GLN A 21 -6.71 16.30 42.96
C GLN A 21 -7.81 17.08 42.23
N ARG A 22 -7.74 18.42 42.20
CA ARG A 22 -8.70 19.27 41.47
C ARG A 22 -8.21 19.59 40.05
N VAL A 23 -6.92 19.80 39.87
CA VAL A 23 -6.32 20.25 38.60
C VAL A 23 -6.05 19.06 37.62
N LEU A 24 -5.58 17.92 38.12
CA LEU A 24 -5.25 16.76 37.31
C LEU A 24 -6.41 16.25 36.42
N PRO A 25 -7.67 16.15 36.90
CA PRO A 25 -8.80 15.73 36.07
C PRO A 25 -9.14 16.68 34.89
N LEU A 26 -8.73 17.94 34.97
CA LEU A 26 -8.90 18.94 33.93
C LEU A 26 -7.71 18.95 32.96
N LEU A 27 -6.51 18.66 33.46
CA LEU A 27 -5.28 18.69 32.70
C LEU A 27 -5.18 17.49 31.72
N ILE A 28 -5.65 16.30 32.13
CA ILE A 28 -5.57 15.09 31.31
C ILE A 28 -6.29 15.23 29.95
N PRO A 29 -7.53 15.74 29.85
CA PRO A 29 -8.17 15.98 28.55
C PRO A 29 -7.36 16.92 27.63
N VAL A 30 -6.73 17.96 28.21
CA VAL A 30 -5.88 18.90 27.47
C VAL A 30 -4.62 18.20 26.94
N ILE A 31 -3.98 17.37 27.77
CA ILE A 31 -2.82 16.58 27.35
C ILE A 31 -3.21 15.62 26.22
N ILE A 32 -4.34 14.92 26.35
CA ILE A 32 -4.85 14.01 25.31
C ILE A 32 -5.13 14.78 24.04
N PHE A 33 -5.73 15.96 24.13
CA PHE A 33 -5.94 16.83 22.97
C PHE A 33 -4.64 17.15 22.24
N ILE A 34 -3.62 17.61 22.97
CA ILE A 34 -2.31 17.95 22.39
C ILE A 34 -1.64 16.71 21.77
N VAL A 35 -1.63 15.60 22.50
CA VAL A 35 -1.03 14.33 22.05
C VAL A 35 -1.74 13.77 20.82
N ALA A 36 -3.05 13.93 20.73
CA ALA A 36 -3.81 13.52 19.54
C ALA A 36 -3.63 14.49 18.37
N LEU A 37 -3.48 15.79 18.63
CA LEU A 37 -3.39 16.81 17.60
C LEU A 37 -2.01 16.87 16.93
N LEU A 38 -0.92 16.84 17.71
CA LEU A 38 0.43 17.05 17.19
C LEU A 38 0.81 16.13 16.02
N PRO A 39 0.64 14.78 16.08
CA PRO A 39 0.99 13.92 14.97
C PRO A 39 0.07 14.09 13.75
N ARG A 40 -1.12 14.70 13.92
CA ARG A 40 -2.05 15.01 12.85
C ARG A 40 -1.72 16.31 12.12
N LEU A 41 -1.09 17.26 12.81
CA LEU A 41 -0.63 18.53 12.23
C LEU A 41 0.76 18.44 11.59
N ALA A 42 1.57 17.45 11.95
CA ALA A 42 2.93 17.31 11.43
C ALA A 42 2.93 17.02 9.92
N ASN A 43 3.66 17.79 9.13
CA ASN A 43 3.80 17.63 7.66
C ASN A 43 2.45 17.46 6.94
N LEU A 44 1.53 18.41 7.16
CA LEU A 44 0.22 18.40 6.48
C LEU A 44 0.32 18.69 4.98
N ASP A 45 1.41 19.25 4.51
CA ASP A 45 1.74 19.54 3.11
C ASP A 45 2.40 18.36 2.36
N SER A 46 2.63 17.24 3.04
CA SER A 46 3.13 16.03 2.39
C SER A 46 2.15 15.57 1.30
N PHE A 47 2.32 14.51 0.68
CA PHE A 47 1.53 14.00 -0.45
C PHE A 47 0.02 14.34 -0.42
N ILE A 48 -0.61 14.38 -1.60
CA ILE A 48 -2.07 14.52 -1.79
C ILE A 48 -2.64 13.13 -2.06
N THR A 49 -3.76 12.78 -1.40
CA THR A 49 -4.48 11.53 -1.70
C THR A 49 -5.36 11.69 -2.94
N ALA A 50 -5.72 10.55 -3.57
CA ALA A 50 -6.48 10.55 -4.82
C ALA A 50 -7.89 11.18 -4.76
N ASP A 51 -8.41 11.46 -3.57
CA ASP A 51 -9.74 12.07 -3.39
C ASP A 51 -9.67 13.52 -2.86
N GLU A 52 -8.50 14.01 -2.43
CA GLU A 52 -8.44 15.30 -1.72
C GLU A 52 -8.58 16.50 -2.64
N ASP A 53 -8.11 16.42 -3.87
CA ASP A 53 -8.31 17.45 -4.89
C ASP A 53 -9.81 17.70 -5.13
N ASP A 54 -10.59 16.63 -5.30
CA ASP A 54 -12.05 16.70 -5.40
C ASP A 54 -12.69 17.28 -4.12
N GLN A 55 -12.24 16.87 -2.93
CA GLN A 55 -12.80 17.38 -1.67
C GLN A 55 -12.52 18.88 -1.47
N ILE A 56 -11.36 19.38 -1.90
CA ILE A 56 -11.03 20.81 -1.86
C ILE A 56 -11.93 21.57 -2.81
N MET A 57 -12.14 21.06 -4.03
CA MET A 57 -13.05 21.63 -5.01
C MET A 57 -14.49 21.69 -4.48
N PHE A 58 -15.01 20.60 -3.96
CA PHE A 58 -16.37 20.53 -3.40
C PHE A 58 -16.53 21.46 -2.18
N SER A 59 -15.50 21.62 -1.36
CA SER A 59 -15.49 22.56 -0.26
C SER A 59 -15.55 24.01 -0.73
N SER A 60 -14.88 24.35 -1.83
CA SER A 60 -14.95 25.67 -2.47
C SER A 60 -16.34 25.95 -3.06
N LEU A 61 -16.96 24.97 -3.71
CA LEU A 61 -18.33 25.06 -4.24
C LEU A 61 -19.34 25.23 -3.09
N PHE A 62 -19.16 24.52 -1.98
CA PHE A 62 -20.01 24.66 -0.80
C PHE A 62 -19.86 26.05 -0.18
N LEU A 63 -18.64 26.58 -0.07
CA LEU A 63 -18.35 27.95 0.42
C LEU A 63 -19.05 28.97 -0.47
N LYS A 64 -18.91 28.85 -1.79
CA LYS A 64 -19.60 29.72 -2.77
C LYS A 64 -21.11 29.69 -2.55
N SER A 65 -21.71 28.50 -2.50
CA SER A 65 -23.14 28.31 -2.27
C SER A 65 -23.62 28.97 -0.97
N ALA A 66 -22.85 28.83 0.12
CA ALA A 66 -23.16 29.45 1.40
C ALA A 66 -23.08 30.98 1.35
N LEU A 67 -22.09 31.56 0.65
CA LEU A 67 -21.91 33.01 0.55
C LEU A 67 -22.92 33.69 -0.41
N THR A 68 -23.36 32.95 -1.45
CA THR A 68 -24.37 33.45 -2.39
C THR A 68 -25.80 33.25 -1.92
N GLY A 69 -26.01 32.45 -0.86
CA GLY A 69 -27.35 32.07 -0.38
C GLY A 69 -28.04 31.04 -1.27
N ASP A 70 -27.37 30.51 -2.29
CA ASP A 70 -27.90 29.46 -3.18
C ASP A 70 -27.74 28.06 -2.53
N LEU A 71 -28.61 27.80 -1.58
CA LEU A 71 -28.56 26.54 -0.80
C LEU A 71 -28.94 25.29 -1.63
N SER A 72 -29.55 25.48 -2.78
CA SER A 72 -29.88 24.38 -3.72
C SER A 72 -28.58 23.77 -4.28
N ASN A 73 -27.60 24.60 -4.60
CA ASN A 73 -26.29 24.21 -5.11
C ASN A 73 -25.28 23.78 -4.01
N ALA A 74 -25.69 23.71 -2.75
CA ALA A 74 -24.88 23.11 -1.67
C ALA A 74 -24.86 21.57 -1.71
N LEU A 75 -25.63 20.93 -2.59
CA LEU A 75 -25.64 19.50 -2.83
C LEU A 75 -24.55 19.15 -3.87
N VAL A 76 -23.28 19.11 -3.46
CA VAL A 76 -22.12 18.97 -4.37
C VAL A 76 -21.56 17.56 -4.46
N LEU A 77 -21.92 16.67 -3.52
CA LEU A 77 -21.39 15.31 -3.42
C LEU A 77 -22.49 14.27 -3.70
N GLY A 78 -22.10 13.06 -4.10
CA GLY A 78 -22.98 11.88 -4.24
C GLY A 78 -23.49 11.31 -2.89
N TYR A 79 -23.13 11.93 -1.76
CA TYR A 79 -23.54 11.64 -0.38
C TYR A 79 -23.53 12.96 0.42
N PRO A 80 -24.14 13.03 1.63
CA PRO A 80 -24.22 14.30 2.34
C PRO A 80 -22.88 15.03 2.52
N GLY A 81 -21.91 14.40 3.16
CA GLY A 81 -20.55 14.94 3.36
C GLY A 81 -20.49 16.25 4.17
N VAL A 82 -21.61 16.69 4.75
CA VAL A 82 -21.80 18.05 5.30
C VAL A 82 -20.72 18.44 6.32
N PRO A 83 -20.34 17.62 7.31
CA PRO A 83 -19.29 17.99 8.25
C PRO A 83 -17.93 18.22 7.57
N THR A 84 -17.56 17.40 6.58
CA THR A 84 -16.34 17.55 5.81
C THR A 84 -16.36 18.81 4.96
N LEU A 85 -17.49 19.07 4.27
CA LEU A 85 -17.68 20.27 3.45
C LEU A 85 -17.60 21.57 4.27
N ILE A 86 -18.21 21.59 5.46
CA ILE A 86 -18.12 22.75 6.37
C ILE A 86 -16.68 22.99 6.81
N LEU A 87 -15.95 21.95 7.21
CA LEU A 87 -14.56 22.08 7.64
C LEU A 87 -13.63 22.47 6.48
N GLY A 88 -13.84 21.86 5.30
CA GLY A 88 -13.10 22.22 4.10
C GLY A 88 -13.39 23.65 3.64
N ALA A 89 -14.68 24.05 3.61
CA ALA A 89 -15.08 25.42 3.31
C ALA A 89 -14.51 26.45 4.30
N THR A 90 -14.47 26.08 5.61
CA THR A 90 -13.80 26.90 6.63
C THR A 90 -12.31 27.06 6.30
N GLY A 91 -11.62 25.96 5.96
CA GLY A 91 -10.21 26.00 5.58
C GLY A 91 -9.95 26.85 4.32
N VAL A 92 -10.75 26.68 3.26
CA VAL A 92 -10.69 27.49 2.04
C VAL A 92 -10.96 28.97 2.34
N GLY A 93 -11.98 29.25 3.14
CA GLY A 93 -12.34 30.63 3.55
C GLY A 93 -11.21 31.29 4.35
N LEU A 94 -10.60 30.57 5.31
CA LEU A 94 -9.43 31.06 6.06
C LEU A 94 -8.22 31.30 5.15
N ARG A 95 -7.99 30.45 4.15
CA ARG A 95 -6.90 30.66 3.17
C ARG A 95 -7.08 31.93 2.35
N TYR A 96 -8.29 32.18 1.86
CA TYR A 96 -8.62 33.44 1.17
C TYR A 96 -8.55 34.63 2.12
N ALA A 97 -9.04 34.52 3.36
CA ALA A 97 -8.92 35.57 4.36
C ALA A 97 -7.45 35.94 4.62
N ALA A 98 -6.55 34.93 4.70
CA ALA A 98 -5.11 35.14 4.82
C ALA A 98 -4.51 35.85 3.60
N HIS A 99 -5.00 35.58 2.38
CA HIS A 99 -4.60 36.27 1.16
C HIS A 99 -5.03 37.74 1.18
N TYR A 100 -6.32 38.03 1.38
CA TYR A 100 -6.86 39.38 1.33
C TYR A 100 -6.40 40.25 2.51
N SER A 101 -5.98 39.66 3.63
CA SER A 101 -5.34 40.40 4.73
C SER A 101 -3.84 40.67 4.54
N GLY A 102 -3.25 40.15 3.46
CA GLY A 102 -1.83 40.26 3.18
C GLY A 102 -0.91 39.32 3.97
N LEU A 103 -1.46 38.47 4.85
CA LEU A 103 -0.69 37.54 5.65
C LEU A 103 -0.02 36.43 4.82
N SER A 104 -0.69 35.94 3.78
CA SER A 104 -0.16 34.88 2.91
C SER A 104 -0.73 35.04 1.49
N PRO A 105 -0.07 35.84 0.63
CA PRO A 105 -0.56 36.13 -0.72
C PRO A 105 -0.69 34.89 -1.60
N LEU A 106 -1.67 34.90 -2.50
CA LEU A 106 -1.85 33.92 -3.59
C LEU A 106 -1.58 34.68 -4.90
N PRO A 107 -0.42 34.50 -5.56
CA PRO A 107 -0.05 35.29 -6.72
C PRO A 107 -1.01 35.20 -7.91
N TRP A 108 -1.72 34.08 -8.01
CA TRP A 108 -2.69 33.83 -9.08
C TRP A 108 -4.09 34.40 -8.81
N VAL A 109 -4.37 34.90 -7.59
CA VAL A 109 -5.63 35.54 -7.22
C VAL A 109 -5.53 37.02 -7.47
N THR A 110 -6.20 37.51 -8.50
CA THR A 110 -6.15 38.91 -8.96
C THR A 110 -7.47 39.65 -8.77
N ALA A 111 -8.56 38.95 -8.41
CA ALA A 111 -9.91 39.50 -8.26
C ALA A 111 -10.39 39.44 -6.80
N ASP A 112 -11.53 40.06 -6.50
CA ASP A 112 -12.20 39.92 -5.22
C ASP A 112 -12.67 38.46 -4.97
N LEU A 113 -13.01 38.15 -3.71
CA LEU A 113 -13.40 36.81 -3.30
C LEU A 113 -14.56 36.23 -4.11
N MET A 114 -15.60 37.00 -4.37
CA MET A 114 -16.79 36.52 -5.04
C MET A 114 -16.52 36.27 -6.53
N THR A 115 -15.75 37.09 -7.17
CA THR A 115 -15.28 36.91 -8.55
C THR A 115 -14.37 35.69 -8.62
N THR A 116 -13.39 35.60 -7.71
CA THR A 116 -12.49 34.44 -7.61
C THR A 116 -13.28 33.13 -7.45
N LEU A 117 -14.25 33.05 -6.55
CA LEU A 117 -15.10 31.87 -6.36
C LEU A 117 -16.01 31.55 -7.55
N ARG A 118 -16.37 32.55 -8.36
CA ARG A 118 -17.18 32.35 -9.59
C ARG A 118 -16.35 31.86 -10.76
N GLU A 119 -15.18 32.44 -10.96
CA GLU A 119 -14.36 32.21 -12.16
C GLU A 119 -13.42 31.02 -12.04
N THR A 120 -12.98 30.68 -10.81
CA THR A 120 -11.93 29.71 -10.58
C THR A 120 -12.41 28.28 -10.24
N THR A 121 -13.68 27.99 -10.44
CA THR A 121 -14.29 26.77 -9.88
C THR A 121 -13.93 25.46 -10.58
N LEU A 122 -13.35 25.45 -11.77
CA LEU A 122 -13.11 24.16 -12.47
C LEU A 122 -11.75 24.04 -13.19
N GLU A 123 -11.17 25.08 -13.73
CA GLU A 123 -9.98 24.93 -14.60
C GLU A 123 -8.75 25.75 -14.20
N ARG A 124 -8.86 26.82 -13.40
CA ARG A 124 -7.76 27.77 -13.13
C ARG A 124 -7.52 28.13 -11.66
N GLY A 125 -8.32 27.62 -10.73
CA GLY A 125 -8.28 28.05 -9.33
C GLY A 125 -7.79 26.98 -8.38
N VAL A 126 -8.63 26.64 -7.41
CA VAL A 126 -8.34 25.70 -6.31
C VAL A 126 -7.86 24.32 -6.81
N PHE A 127 -8.40 23.84 -7.93
CA PHE A 127 -8.02 22.57 -8.51
C PHE A 127 -6.62 22.57 -9.15
N ALA A 128 -6.22 23.72 -9.74
CA ALA A 128 -4.89 23.89 -10.31
C ALA A 128 -3.78 24.13 -9.25
N HIS A 129 -4.17 24.58 -8.04
CA HIS A 129 -3.25 24.92 -6.96
C HIS A 129 -3.61 24.23 -5.63
N PRO A 130 -3.78 22.91 -5.58
CA PRO A 130 -4.27 22.22 -4.38
C PRO A 130 -3.33 22.38 -3.18
N LEU A 131 -2.00 22.54 -3.38
CA LEU A 131 -1.03 22.73 -2.31
C LEU A 131 -1.24 24.04 -1.54
N ASP A 132 -1.79 25.07 -2.19
CA ASP A 132 -2.10 26.34 -1.54
C ASP A 132 -3.19 26.22 -0.47
N PHE A 133 -4.03 25.18 -0.57
CA PHE A 133 -5.19 24.95 0.28
C PHE A 133 -5.05 23.74 1.21
N ILE A 134 -4.21 22.75 0.87
CA ILE A 134 -4.17 21.45 1.53
C ILE A 134 -3.98 21.53 3.05
N VAL A 135 -3.06 22.37 3.53
CA VAL A 135 -2.79 22.54 4.97
C VAL A 135 -4.01 23.18 5.65
N TRP A 136 -4.65 24.15 4.99
CA TRP A 136 -5.78 24.89 5.52
C TRP A 136 -7.04 24.06 5.66
N VAL A 137 -7.26 23.10 4.76
CA VAL A 137 -8.44 22.20 4.83
C VAL A 137 -8.16 21.00 5.75
N ARG A 138 -6.91 20.52 5.82
CA ARG A 138 -6.53 19.40 6.70
C ARG A 138 -6.48 19.82 8.18
N ALA A 139 -6.06 21.06 8.50
CA ALA A 139 -5.94 21.51 9.87
C ALA A 139 -7.29 21.49 10.65
N PRO A 140 -8.42 21.99 10.10
CA PRO A 140 -9.74 21.84 10.76
C PRO A 140 -10.16 20.37 10.94
N MET A 141 -9.84 19.48 9.98
CA MET A 141 -10.11 18.04 10.08
C MET A 141 -9.32 17.43 11.25
N ALA A 142 -8.03 17.72 11.35
CA ALA A 142 -7.15 17.28 12.44
C ALA A 142 -7.62 17.78 13.80
N LEU A 143 -8.06 19.04 13.87
CA LEU A 143 -8.62 19.65 15.06
C LEU A 143 -9.89 18.93 15.53
N LEU A 144 -10.85 18.70 14.63
CA LEU A 144 -12.10 17.99 14.94
C LEU A 144 -11.79 16.55 15.39
N ALA A 145 -10.88 15.86 14.75
CA ALA A 145 -10.48 14.51 15.13
C ALA A 145 -9.90 14.48 16.56
N ALA A 146 -9.02 15.43 16.90
CA ALA A 146 -8.47 15.53 18.26
C ALA A 146 -9.56 15.82 19.32
N LEU A 147 -10.51 16.70 19.02
CA LEU A 147 -11.66 16.97 19.89
C LEU A 147 -12.54 15.71 20.07
N CYS A 148 -12.79 14.96 19.01
CA CYS A 148 -13.53 13.70 19.07
C CYS A 148 -12.79 12.62 19.87
N ILE A 149 -11.46 12.53 19.78
CA ILE A 149 -10.64 11.64 20.62
C ILE A 149 -10.77 12.01 22.10
N VAL A 150 -10.79 13.31 22.43
CA VAL A 150 -11.07 13.76 23.81
C VAL A 150 -12.48 13.38 24.26
N ALA A 151 -13.50 13.55 23.41
CA ALA A 151 -14.87 13.13 23.70
C ALA A 151 -14.95 11.62 23.97
N ILE A 152 -14.30 10.80 23.13
CA ILE A 152 -14.17 9.35 23.30
C ILE A 152 -13.51 9.02 24.64
N TYR A 153 -12.40 9.68 24.98
CA TYR A 153 -11.75 9.50 26.29
C TYR A 153 -12.70 9.77 27.43
N LEU A 154 -13.44 10.90 27.40
CA LEU A 154 -14.36 11.28 28.47
C LEU A 154 -15.52 10.28 28.64
N LEU A 155 -16.00 9.69 27.55
CA LEU A 155 -17.02 8.64 27.55
C LEU A 155 -16.47 7.31 28.07
N ILE A 156 -15.30 6.88 27.57
CA ILE A 156 -14.63 5.65 28.04
C ILE A 156 -14.27 5.77 29.54
N ARG A 157 -13.82 6.93 29.99
CA ARG A 157 -13.54 7.19 31.40
C ARG A 157 -14.75 6.93 32.29
N ARG A 158 -15.96 7.25 31.80
CA ARG A 158 -17.21 6.97 32.52
C ARG A 158 -17.59 5.49 32.55
N LEU A 159 -17.20 4.74 31.52
CA LEU A 159 -17.45 3.28 31.38
C LEU A 159 -16.42 2.43 32.12
N LEU A 160 -15.16 2.85 32.13
CA LEU A 160 -14.02 1.98 32.47
C LEU A 160 -13.13 2.53 33.60
N GLY A 161 -13.28 3.80 33.95
CA GLY A 161 -12.37 4.49 34.87
C GLY A 161 -11.11 5.04 34.19
N GLU A 162 -10.36 5.88 34.93
CA GLU A 162 -9.24 6.68 34.40
C GLU A 162 -8.12 5.90 33.74
N PRO A 163 -7.50 4.87 34.42
CA PRO A 163 -6.29 4.25 33.87
C PRO A 163 -6.56 3.50 32.55
N LEU A 164 -7.70 2.79 32.48
CA LEU A 164 -8.06 2.04 31.27
C LEU A 164 -8.53 2.97 30.14
N ALA A 165 -9.17 4.10 30.50
CA ALA A 165 -9.54 5.12 29.52
C ALA A 165 -8.31 5.76 28.86
N LEU A 166 -7.30 6.13 29.65
CA LEU A 166 -6.03 6.64 29.12
C LEU A 166 -5.37 5.63 28.18
N PHE A 167 -5.26 4.38 28.64
CA PHE A 167 -4.66 3.32 27.84
C PHE A 167 -5.38 3.10 26.49
N SER A 168 -6.72 2.98 26.56
CA SER A 168 -7.55 2.80 25.35
C SER A 168 -7.44 3.98 24.38
N THR A 169 -7.46 5.21 24.94
CA THR A 169 -7.40 6.43 24.11
C THR A 169 -6.05 6.61 23.45
N LEU A 170 -4.95 6.21 24.09
CA LEU A 170 -3.63 6.24 23.48
C LEU A 170 -3.51 5.21 22.34
N ILE A 171 -4.09 4.01 22.49
CA ILE A 171 -4.16 3.05 21.37
C ILE A 171 -4.92 3.66 20.19
N ILE A 172 -6.08 4.29 20.43
CA ILE A 172 -6.88 4.95 19.38
C ILE A 172 -6.11 6.12 18.74
N ALA A 173 -5.48 6.97 19.55
CA ALA A 173 -4.79 8.17 19.07
C ALA A 173 -3.59 7.87 18.16
N PHE A 174 -2.90 6.75 18.46
CA PHE A 174 -1.71 6.27 17.77
C PHE A 174 -1.96 4.98 16.96
N ASP A 175 -3.20 4.64 16.67
CA ASP A 175 -3.48 3.64 15.65
C ASP A 175 -3.11 4.23 14.27
N PRO A 176 -2.22 3.58 13.46
CA PRO A 176 -1.71 4.17 12.22
C PRO A 176 -2.83 4.39 11.19
N PHE A 177 -3.81 3.48 11.12
CA PHE A 177 -4.92 3.60 10.19
C PHE A 177 -5.87 4.74 10.56
N ILE A 178 -6.20 4.88 11.86
CA ILE A 178 -6.97 6.02 12.36
C ILE A 178 -6.18 7.32 12.16
N LEU A 179 -4.89 7.34 12.49
CA LEU A 179 -4.04 8.52 12.39
C LEU A 179 -3.93 9.01 10.94
N ALA A 180 -3.69 8.09 10.00
CA ALA A 180 -3.59 8.39 8.58
C ALA A 180 -4.87 9.06 8.05
N HIS A 181 -6.02 8.44 8.31
CA HIS A 181 -7.29 8.90 7.79
C HIS A 181 -7.87 10.14 8.49
N THR A 182 -7.48 10.42 9.74
CA THR A 182 -7.99 11.59 10.49
C THR A 182 -7.19 12.87 10.28
N ARG A 183 -6.17 12.87 9.40
CA ARG A 183 -5.38 14.05 9.04
C ARG A 183 -5.59 14.51 7.60
N VAL A 184 -6.31 13.75 6.78
CA VAL A 184 -6.65 14.09 5.39
C VAL A 184 -8.12 14.50 5.28
N ILE A 185 -8.48 15.25 4.24
CA ILE A 185 -9.86 15.70 4.05
C ILE A 185 -10.66 14.66 3.29
N HIS A 186 -11.51 13.90 4.00
CA HIS A 186 -12.50 12.98 3.43
C HIS A 186 -13.62 12.69 4.45
N VAL A 187 -14.68 12.02 4.00
CA VAL A 187 -15.91 11.81 4.81
C VAL A 187 -15.87 10.62 5.77
N ASP A 188 -14.95 9.65 5.54
CA ASP A 188 -14.95 8.40 6.32
C ASP A 188 -14.43 8.63 7.75
N ALA A 189 -13.52 9.60 7.96
CA ALA A 189 -13.04 9.92 9.29
C ALA A 189 -14.13 10.54 10.20
N PRO A 190 -14.88 11.59 9.78
CA PRO A 190 -16.03 12.09 10.52
C PRO A 190 -17.08 11.00 10.81
N LEU A 191 -17.43 10.20 9.81
CA LEU A 191 -18.33 9.06 10.03
C LEU A 191 -17.85 8.17 11.17
N ALA A 192 -16.57 7.79 11.17
CA ALA A 192 -16.01 6.82 12.10
C ALA A 192 -16.07 7.29 13.56
N TYR A 193 -15.50 8.47 13.85
CA TYR A 193 -15.49 8.95 15.23
C TYR A 193 -16.87 9.39 15.70
N PHE A 194 -17.76 9.90 14.83
CA PHE A 194 -19.13 10.25 15.22
C PHE A 194 -19.96 8.99 15.56
N MET A 195 -19.87 7.94 14.76
CA MET A 195 -20.50 6.66 15.08
C MET A 195 -20.04 6.13 16.45
N PHE A 196 -18.73 6.20 16.72
CA PHE A 196 -18.18 5.65 17.95
C PHE A 196 -18.55 6.49 19.19
N VAL A 197 -18.52 7.83 19.09
CA VAL A 197 -19.01 8.74 20.16
C VAL A 197 -20.48 8.47 20.45
N SER A 198 -21.31 8.37 19.41
CA SER A 198 -22.74 8.07 19.51
C SER A 198 -22.98 6.75 20.23
N PHE A 199 -22.29 5.68 19.84
CA PHE A 199 -22.39 4.36 20.44
C PHE A 199 -22.00 4.34 21.92
N LEU A 200 -20.87 4.94 22.30
CA LEU A 200 -20.44 5.02 23.71
C LEU A 200 -21.43 5.81 24.57
N ALA A 201 -21.93 6.94 24.07
CA ALA A 201 -22.93 7.74 24.75
C ALA A 201 -24.26 6.98 24.93
N PHE A 202 -24.66 6.21 23.89
CA PHE A 202 -25.84 5.33 23.96
C PHE A 202 -25.73 4.30 25.09
N LEU A 203 -24.60 3.61 25.20
CA LEU A 203 -24.36 2.64 26.27
C LEU A 203 -24.42 3.31 27.68
N LEU A 204 -23.83 4.51 27.80
CA LEU A 204 -23.89 5.28 29.05
C LEU A 204 -25.32 5.70 29.42
N TYR A 205 -26.17 5.99 28.42
CA TYR A 205 -27.59 6.26 28.71
C TYR A 205 -28.30 5.03 29.25
N ILE A 206 -28.08 3.86 28.66
CA ILE A 206 -28.69 2.62 29.14
C ILE A 206 -28.32 2.36 30.60
N ILE A 207 -27.02 2.53 30.96
CA ILE A 207 -26.54 2.28 32.32
C ILE A 207 -27.09 3.32 33.32
N HIS A 208 -26.99 4.61 32.98
CA HIS A 208 -27.22 5.70 33.94
C HIS A 208 -28.60 6.38 33.81
N GLY A 209 -29.28 6.27 32.65
CA GLY A 209 -30.55 6.92 32.36
C GLY A 209 -30.49 8.44 32.27
N ARG A 210 -29.31 9.05 32.08
CA ARG A 210 -29.15 10.52 32.07
C ARG A 210 -29.35 11.07 30.68
N TRP A 211 -30.30 11.98 30.48
CA TRP A 211 -30.69 12.58 29.21
C TRP A 211 -29.54 13.17 28.38
N LYS A 212 -28.55 13.76 29.04
CA LYS A 212 -27.40 14.30 28.35
C LYS A 212 -26.70 13.26 27.46
N PHE A 213 -26.62 11.98 27.85
CA PHE A 213 -26.00 10.93 27.04
C PHE A 213 -26.87 10.54 25.83
N LEU A 214 -28.20 10.61 25.98
CA LEU A 214 -29.13 10.40 24.88
C LEU A 214 -29.00 11.52 23.83
N ILE A 215 -28.94 12.80 24.30
CA ILE A 215 -28.76 13.94 23.42
C ILE A 215 -27.42 13.83 22.65
N ILE A 216 -26.32 13.54 23.37
CA ILE A 216 -25.00 13.32 22.70
C ILE A 216 -25.08 12.19 21.69
N SER A 217 -25.68 11.06 22.09
CA SER A 217 -25.79 9.90 21.18
C SER A 217 -26.57 10.25 19.91
N GLY A 218 -27.76 10.85 20.03
CA GLY A 218 -28.59 11.24 18.92
C GLY A 218 -27.94 12.30 18.01
N LEU A 219 -27.34 13.34 18.62
CA LEU A 219 -26.62 14.37 17.85
C LEU A 219 -25.50 13.78 17.01
N PHE A 220 -24.65 12.93 17.61
CA PHE A 220 -23.53 12.31 16.91
C PHE A 220 -23.99 11.22 15.93
N ALA A 221 -25.13 10.57 16.12
CA ALA A 221 -25.75 9.71 15.12
C ALA A 221 -26.18 10.52 13.89
N GLY A 222 -26.79 11.70 14.07
CA GLY A 222 -27.13 12.62 13.00
C GLY A 222 -25.91 13.14 12.24
N LEU A 223 -24.84 13.51 12.94
CA LEU A 223 -23.57 13.92 12.32
C LEU A 223 -22.90 12.77 11.54
N ALA A 224 -23.00 11.54 12.01
CA ALA A 224 -22.53 10.37 11.28
C ALA A 224 -23.33 10.18 9.97
N ALA A 225 -24.65 10.30 10.03
CA ALA A 225 -25.52 10.22 8.85
C ALA A 225 -25.24 11.36 7.85
N LEU A 226 -24.96 12.57 8.34
CA LEU A 226 -24.54 13.72 7.53
C LEU A 226 -23.15 13.54 6.91
N SER A 227 -22.30 12.70 7.47
CA SER A 227 -20.99 12.38 6.86
C SER A 227 -21.18 11.38 5.71
N LYS A 228 -21.85 10.25 5.95
CA LYS A 228 -22.06 9.20 4.92
C LYS A 228 -23.27 8.34 5.31
N THR A 229 -24.39 8.53 4.65
CA THR A 229 -25.68 7.94 5.06
C THR A 229 -25.69 6.42 5.03
N GLY A 230 -25.14 5.78 3.99
CA GLY A 230 -25.17 4.32 3.82
C GLY A 230 -24.57 3.56 5.01
N PRO A 231 -23.25 3.71 5.30
CA PRO A 231 -22.61 3.00 6.41
C PRO A 231 -23.11 3.44 7.80
N SER A 232 -23.58 4.70 7.98
CA SER A 232 -24.16 5.16 9.24
C SER A 232 -25.44 4.42 9.63
N ALA A 233 -26.17 3.86 8.66
CA ALA A 233 -27.38 3.07 8.92
C ALA A 233 -27.09 1.82 9.76
N PHE A 234 -25.84 1.29 9.70
CA PHE A 234 -25.43 0.14 10.53
C PHE A 234 -25.39 0.48 12.04
N LEU A 235 -25.38 1.77 12.39
CA LEU A 235 -25.36 2.20 13.80
C LEU A 235 -26.62 1.76 14.56
N GLY A 236 -27.80 1.74 13.93
CA GLY A 236 -29.05 1.30 14.53
C GLY A 236 -28.99 -0.16 15.04
N PRO A 237 -28.73 -1.15 14.17
CA PRO A 237 -28.52 -2.54 14.57
C PRO A 237 -27.40 -2.72 15.61
N ILE A 238 -26.27 -2.00 15.44
CA ILE A 238 -25.15 -2.04 16.40
C ILE A 238 -25.60 -1.58 17.80
N MET A 239 -26.34 -0.49 17.89
CA MET A 239 -26.89 0.01 19.14
C MET A 239 -27.92 -0.95 19.76
N ALA A 240 -28.80 -1.51 18.95
CA ALA A 240 -29.82 -2.46 19.42
C ALA A 240 -29.16 -3.70 20.03
N VAL A 241 -28.22 -4.33 19.34
CA VAL A 241 -27.54 -5.54 19.83
C VAL A 241 -26.59 -5.23 20.99
N GLY A 242 -25.84 -4.12 20.90
CA GLY A 242 -24.96 -3.67 21.98
C GLY A 242 -25.74 -3.34 23.26
N GLY A 243 -26.88 -2.66 23.11
CA GLY A 243 -27.78 -2.38 24.23
C GLY A 243 -28.42 -3.64 24.81
N LEU A 244 -28.80 -4.59 23.98
CA LEU A 244 -29.33 -5.91 24.42
C LEU A 244 -28.27 -6.68 25.22
N ALA A 245 -27.00 -6.63 24.86
CA ALA A 245 -25.90 -7.22 25.63
C ALA A 245 -25.87 -6.65 27.06
N TYR A 246 -26.10 -5.36 27.22
CA TYR A 246 -26.20 -4.72 28.54
C TYR A 246 -27.47 -5.11 29.26
N VAL A 247 -28.63 -5.17 28.62
CA VAL A 247 -29.88 -5.63 29.24
C VAL A 247 -29.74 -7.05 29.79
N LEU A 248 -29.09 -7.94 29.08
CA LEU A 248 -28.99 -9.36 29.43
C LEU A 248 -27.87 -9.64 30.45
N LEU A 249 -26.71 -9.02 30.30
CA LEU A 249 -25.48 -9.44 30.99
C LEU A 249 -24.98 -8.45 32.07
N TYR A 250 -25.40 -7.19 32.02
CA TYR A 250 -24.87 -6.18 32.96
C TYR A 250 -25.31 -6.50 34.41
N PRO A 251 -24.39 -6.49 35.39
CA PRO A 251 -24.73 -6.68 36.79
C PRO A 251 -25.66 -5.57 37.27
N LEU A 252 -26.82 -5.96 37.82
CA LEU A 252 -27.80 -5.00 38.31
C LEU A 252 -27.32 -4.36 39.63
N ALA A 253 -27.30 -3.03 39.68
CA ALA A 253 -27.12 -2.29 40.91
C ALA A 253 -28.41 -2.33 41.78
N LYS A 254 -28.29 -2.01 43.08
CA LYS A 254 -29.47 -1.91 43.98
C LYS A 254 -30.52 -0.97 43.38
N GLY A 255 -31.74 -1.44 43.26
CA GLY A 255 -32.88 -0.70 42.70
C GLY A 255 -32.99 -0.73 41.17
N GLN A 256 -32.06 -1.39 40.46
CA GLN A 256 -32.18 -1.63 39.00
C GLN A 256 -32.88 -2.96 38.72
N THR A 257 -33.72 -2.95 37.69
CA THR A 257 -34.38 -4.16 37.16
C THR A 257 -34.06 -4.34 35.67
N ARG A 258 -34.16 -5.57 35.17
CA ARG A 258 -34.01 -5.86 33.72
C ARG A 258 -35.03 -5.04 32.92
N TRP A 259 -36.25 -4.94 33.39
CA TRP A 259 -37.30 -4.15 32.78
C TRP A 259 -36.93 -2.66 32.63
N MET A 260 -36.30 -2.07 33.64
CA MET A 260 -35.82 -0.68 33.55
C MET A 260 -34.76 -0.51 32.45
N LEU A 261 -33.81 -1.44 32.31
CA LEU A 261 -32.79 -1.41 31.24
C LEU A 261 -33.44 -1.61 29.87
N THR A 262 -34.39 -2.52 29.73
CA THR A 262 -35.16 -2.75 28.47
C THR A 262 -35.94 -1.48 28.10
N ARG A 263 -36.65 -0.87 29.02
CA ARG A 263 -37.36 0.38 28.76
C ARG A 263 -36.43 1.52 28.34
N ARG A 264 -35.23 1.63 28.94
CA ARG A 264 -34.21 2.59 28.51
C ARG A 264 -33.67 2.27 27.13
N LEU A 265 -33.46 1.01 26.80
CA LEU A 265 -33.02 0.61 25.46
C LEU A 265 -34.03 1.02 24.40
N MET A 266 -35.30 0.69 24.57
CA MET A 266 -36.36 1.05 23.61
C MET A 266 -36.46 2.56 23.45
N PHE A 267 -36.44 3.30 24.57
CA PHE A 267 -36.49 4.75 24.60
C PHE A 267 -35.24 5.39 23.96
N ALA A 268 -34.05 4.77 24.14
CA ALA A 268 -32.82 5.25 23.56
C ALA A 268 -32.79 5.07 22.04
N LEU A 269 -33.26 3.93 21.49
CA LEU A 269 -33.35 3.70 20.05
C LEU A 269 -34.26 4.72 19.37
N GLY A 270 -35.46 4.93 19.91
CA GLY A 270 -36.41 5.95 19.41
C GLY A 270 -35.86 7.36 19.54
N GLY A 271 -35.34 7.70 20.74
CA GLY A 271 -34.81 9.04 21.04
C GLY A 271 -33.57 9.39 20.21
N CYS A 272 -32.65 8.44 19.99
CA CYS A 272 -31.51 8.64 19.10
C CYS A 272 -31.96 8.87 17.68
N GLY A 273 -32.96 8.12 17.18
CA GLY A 273 -33.50 8.30 15.84
C GLY A 273 -34.13 9.69 15.66
N LEU A 274 -34.93 10.14 16.65
CA LEU A 274 -35.56 11.46 16.59
C LEU A 274 -34.53 12.61 16.66
N ILE A 275 -33.62 12.56 17.63
CA ILE A 275 -32.59 13.61 17.78
C ILE A 275 -31.64 13.60 16.59
N GLY A 276 -31.23 12.42 16.10
CA GLY A 276 -30.39 12.28 14.93
C GLY A 276 -31.06 12.79 13.67
N GLY A 277 -32.32 12.48 13.44
CA GLY A 277 -33.13 12.99 12.32
C GLY A 277 -33.28 14.51 12.38
N ALA A 278 -33.55 15.06 13.57
CA ALA A 278 -33.61 16.50 13.76
C ALA A 278 -32.26 17.19 13.49
N ALA A 279 -31.15 16.62 13.96
CA ALA A 279 -29.81 17.12 13.66
C ALA A 279 -29.47 17.02 12.17
N PHE A 280 -29.82 15.92 11.51
CA PHE A 280 -29.65 15.72 10.08
C PHE A 280 -30.35 16.79 9.25
N PHE A 281 -31.61 17.08 9.59
CA PHE A 281 -32.37 18.13 8.93
C PHE A 281 -31.80 19.54 9.23
N ALA A 282 -31.54 19.82 10.50
CA ALA A 282 -31.13 21.14 10.95
C ALA A 282 -29.75 21.57 10.48
N LEU A 283 -28.83 20.63 10.26
CA LEU A 283 -27.43 20.92 9.91
C LEU A 283 -27.15 20.82 8.41
N TRP A 284 -28.12 20.45 7.58
CA TRP A 284 -27.93 20.34 6.14
C TRP A 284 -28.74 21.39 5.35
N PRO A 285 -28.08 22.44 4.85
CA PRO A 285 -28.76 23.55 4.19
C PRO A 285 -29.64 23.15 2.98
N SER A 286 -29.22 22.17 2.19
CA SER A 286 -30.01 21.69 1.05
C SER A 286 -31.33 21.05 1.46
N MET A 287 -31.45 20.52 2.68
CA MET A 287 -32.71 20.00 3.23
C MET A 287 -33.73 21.12 3.51
N TRP A 288 -33.30 22.37 3.68
CA TRP A 288 -34.20 23.50 3.95
C TRP A 288 -34.86 24.02 2.66
N SER A 289 -34.13 23.95 1.53
CA SER A 289 -34.61 24.43 0.25
C SER A 289 -35.38 23.37 -0.53
N GLN A 290 -34.93 22.10 -0.53
CA GLN A 290 -35.54 21.04 -1.37
C GLN A 290 -35.46 19.63 -0.73
N PRO A 291 -36.17 19.41 0.41
CA PRO A 291 -36.01 18.19 1.22
C PRO A 291 -36.36 16.91 0.46
N PHE A 292 -37.45 16.92 -0.34
CA PHE A 292 -37.89 15.74 -1.09
C PHE A 292 -36.91 15.37 -2.22
N PHE A 293 -36.30 16.36 -2.88
CA PHE A 293 -35.28 16.13 -3.89
C PHE A 293 -34.05 15.49 -3.26
N VAL A 294 -33.56 16.02 -2.14
CA VAL A 294 -32.39 15.52 -1.41
C VAL A 294 -32.60 14.07 -0.96
N ILE A 295 -33.79 13.76 -0.39
CA ILE A 295 -34.10 12.38 0.03
C ILE A 295 -34.11 11.43 -1.16
N ASN A 296 -34.77 11.79 -2.25
CA ASN A 296 -34.81 10.97 -3.45
C ASN A 296 -33.43 10.79 -4.07
N TRP A 297 -32.63 11.82 -4.06
CA TRP A 297 -31.24 11.78 -4.53
C TRP A 297 -30.36 10.83 -3.68
N ILE A 298 -30.47 10.85 -2.32
CA ILE A 298 -29.80 9.89 -1.45
C ILE A 298 -30.19 8.46 -1.83
N VAL A 299 -31.51 8.18 -1.98
CA VAL A 299 -31.99 6.83 -2.33
C VAL A 299 -31.44 6.36 -3.66
N ARG A 300 -31.44 7.21 -4.69
CA ARG A 300 -30.86 6.89 -6.00
C ARG A 300 -29.37 6.62 -5.93
N ASN A 301 -28.62 7.42 -5.17
CA ASN A 301 -27.20 7.21 -4.99
C ASN A 301 -26.88 5.91 -4.25
N LEU A 302 -27.59 5.57 -3.19
CA LEU A 302 -27.44 4.29 -2.50
C LEU A 302 -27.69 3.11 -3.45
N GLN A 303 -28.68 3.21 -4.33
CA GLN A 303 -28.97 2.18 -5.34
C GLN A 303 -27.86 2.09 -6.39
N SER A 304 -27.31 3.22 -6.87
CA SER A 304 -26.24 3.24 -7.86
C SER A 304 -24.93 2.67 -7.31
N VAL A 305 -24.54 3.02 -6.08
CA VAL A 305 -23.34 2.50 -5.41
C VAL A 305 -23.43 0.99 -5.20
N ASN A 306 -24.64 0.45 -4.97
CA ASN A 306 -24.82 -1.00 -4.84
C ASN A 306 -24.77 -1.75 -6.18
N ARG A 307 -25.00 -1.06 -7.31
CA ARG A 307 -25.00 -1.66 -8.66
C ARG A 307 -23.69 -1.51 -9.41
N SER A 308 -22.90 -0.49 -9.10
CA SER A 308 -21.62 -0.23 -9.74
C SER A 308 -20.48 -0.71 -8.88
N ALA A 309 -19.87 -1.84 -9.26
CA ALA A 309 -18.52 -2.14 -8.80
C ALA A 309 -17.58 -0.97 -9.20
N HIS A 310 -16.53 -0.74 -8.43
CA HIS A 310 -15.48 0.16 -8.91
C HIS A 310 -14.98 -0.40 -10.25
N PRO A 311 -14.95 0.41 -11.33
CA PRO A 311 -14.54 -0.07 -12.66
C PRO A 311 -13.07 -0.52 -12.67
N THR A 312 -12.38 -0.33 -11.58
CA THR A 312 -10.97 -0.62 -11.43
C THR A 312 -10.80 -1.78 -10.47
N THR A 313 -10.40 -2.79 -11.00
CA THR A 313 -9.86 -4.00 -10.49
C THR A 313 -8.73 -3.73 -9.46
N GLY A 314 -8.67 -4.37 -8.31
CA GLY A 314 -7.61 -4.40 -7.31
C GLY A 314 -7.14 -5.81 -7.11
N VAL A 315 -5.98 -5.94 -6.57
CA VAL A 315 -5.47 -7.24 -6.16
C VAL A 315 -6.24 -7.67 -4.94
N PHE A 316 -6.83 -8.85 -4.99
CA PHE A 316 -7.35 -9.54 -3.83
C PHE A 316 -7.01 -11.02 -3.99
N TRP A 317 -6.24 -11.55 -3.05
CA TRP A 317 -5.83 -12.95 -3.02
C TRP A 317 -5.11 -13.45 -4.28
N GLY A 318 -4.33 -12.58 -4.94
CA GLY A 318 -3.58 -12.96 -6.15
C GLY A 318 -4.45 -13.27 -7.38
N GLY A 319 -5.74 -13.01 -7.32
CA GLY A 319 -6.68 -13.06 -8.44
C GLY A 319 -6.95 -11.68 -8.99
N GLY A 320 -7.07 -11.58 -10.32
CA GLY A 320 -7.55 -10.33 -10.93
C GLY A 320 -8.94 -9.99 -10.39
N MET A 321 -9.23 -8.73 -10.31
CA MET A 321 -10.28 -8.09 -9.58
C MET A 321 -11.69 -8.19 -10.05
N THR A 322 -12.10 -9.15 -10.68
CA THR A 322 -13.52 -9.49 -10.80
C THR A 322 -14.09 -10.15 -9.54
N ASP A 323 -13.20 -10.46 -8.55
CA ASP A 323 -13.65 -11.16 -7.35
C ASP A 323 -14.29 -10.19 -6.35
N GLN A 324 -15.61 -10.19 -6.33
CA GLN A 324 -16.45 -9.51 -5.34
C GLN A 324 -16.60 -10.35 -4.07
N SER A 325 -15.56 -11.05 -3.64
CA SER A 325 -15.62 -11.93 -2.48
C SER A 325 -16.18 -11.21 -1.24
N PRO A 326 -17.23 -11.75 -0.59
CA PRO A 326 -17.77 -11.19 0.65
C PRO A 326 -16.76 -11.24 1.81
N TYR A 327 -15.63 -11.91 1.62
CA TYR A 327 -14.57 -12.03 2.62
C TYR A 327 -13.54 -10.90 2.58
N TYR A 328 -13.62 -9.95 1.63
CA TYR A 328 -12.64 -8.88 1.43
C TYR A 328 -12.23 -8.18 2.73
N TYR A 329 -13.18 -7.65 3.50
CA TYR A 329 -12.87 -6.91 4.72
C TYR A 329 -12.38 -7.78 5.89
N PHE A 330 -12.65 -9.08 5.87
CA PHE A 330 -12.07 -10.01 6.85
C PHE A 330 -10.57 -10.21 6.65
N PHE A 331 -10.06 -9.98 5.43
CA PHE A 331 -8.63 -9.95 5.15
C PHE A 331 -8.03 -8.57 5.34
N VAL A 332 -8.70 -7.51 4.84
CA VAL A 332 -8.24 -6.13 4.97
C VAL A 332 -8.03 -5.73 6.44
N LEU A 333 -9.00 -6.05 7.31
CA LEU A 333 -8.95 -5.65 8.72
C LEU A 333 -7.67 -6.14 9.44
N PRO A 334 -7.26 -7.42 9.41
CA PRO A 334 -6.04 -7.88 10.07
C PRO A 334 -4.76 -7.23 9.56
N PHE A 335 -4.67 -6.91 8.26
CA PHE A 335 -3.49 -6.25 7.69
C PHE A 335 -3.29 -4.82 8.18
N HIS A 336 -4.36 -4.12 8.55
CA HIS A 336 -4.27 -2.74 9.05
C HIS A 336 -4.24 -2.64 10.58
N LEU A 337 -4.52 -3.74 11.33
CA LEU A 337 -4.36 -3.73 12.79
C LEU A 337 -2.88 -3.69 13.17
N THR A 338 -2.57 -3.01 14.28
CA THR A 338 -1.22 -3.11 14.86
C THR A 338 -1.02 -4.47 15.54
N PRO A 339 0.22 -4.94 15.73
CA PRO A 339 0.50 -6.14 16.52
C PRO A 339 -0.14 -6.10 17.91
N LEU A 340 -0.08 -4.93 18.54
CA LEU A 340 -0.68 -4.71 19.86
C LEU A 340 -2.22 -4.87 19.82
N THR A 341 -2.86 -4.26 18.81
CA THR A 341 -4.31 -4.36 18.65
C THR A 341 -4.71 -5.79 18.28
N THR A 342 -3.97 -6.46 17.42
CA THR A 342 -4.21 -7.87 17.05
C THR A 342 -4.17 -8.79 18.28
N VAL A 343 -3.10 -8.73 19.06
CA VAL A 343 -2.95 -9.54 20.28
C VAL A 343 -4.05 -9.18 21.29
N GLY A 344 -4.33 -7.90 21.46
CA GLY A 344 -5.36 -7.43 22.38
C GLY A 344 -6.77 -7.93 22.03
N VAL A 345 -7.13 -7.92 20.75
CA VAL A 345 -8.42 -8.47 20.26
C VAL A 345 -8.49 -9.96 20.53
N LEU A 346 -7.44 -10.74 20.23
CA LEU A 346 -7.39 -12.17 20.50
C LEU A 346 -7.55 -12.46 22.01
N LEU A 347 -6.94 -11.65 22.87
CA LEU A 347 -7.10 -11.75 24.31
C LEU A 347 -8.51 -11.40 24.77
N ALA A 348 -9.18 -10.42 24.15
CA ALA A 348 -10.57 -10.10 24.45
C ALA A 348 -11.52 -11.23 24.02
N LEU A 349 -11.29 -11.84 22.85
CA LEU A 349 -12.05 -13.03 22.43
C LEU A 349 -11.82 -14.22 23.38
N SER A 350 -10.57 -14.43 23.82
CA SER A 350 -10.25 -15.45 24.85
C SER A 350 -10.97 -15.18 26.17
N MET A 351 -11.14 -13.91 26.56
CA MET A 351 -11.91 -13.54 27.75
C MET A 351 -13.39 -13.92 27.60
N ILE A 352 -13.99 -13.75 26.42
CA ILE A 352 -15.38 -14.18 26.14
C ILE A 352 -15.49 -15.69 26.26
N ILE A 353 -14.62 -16.44 25.60
CA ILE A 353 -14.62 -17.91 25.63
C ILE A 353 -14.47 -18.40 27.08
N TRP A 354 -13.48 -17.88 27.80
CA TRP A 354 -13.26 -18.23 29.20
C TRP A 354 -14.47 -17.92 30.08
N SER A 355 -15.12 -16.76 29.85
CA SER A 355 -16.32 -16.37 30.59
C SER A 355 -17.50 -17.31 30.31
N GLY A 356 -17.69 -17.69 29.04
CA GLY A 356 -18.71 -18.66 28.61
C GLY A 356 -18.52 -20.05 29.26
N ILE A 357 -17.28 -20.55 29.26
CA ILE A 357 -16.95 -21.85 29.89
C ILE A 357 -17.26 -21.81 31.40
N ASN A 358 -16.90 -20.71 32.10
CA ASN A 358 -17.19 -20.57 33.53
C ASN A 358 -18.71 -20.51 33.83
N LEU A 359 -19.47 -19.78 33.00
CA LEU A 359 -20.92 -19.72 33.11
C LEU A 359 -21.58 -21.09 32.89
N LEU A 360 -21.13 -21.84 31.88
CA LEU A 360 -21.61 -23.21 31.62
C LEU A 360 -21.30 -24.16 32.80
N ARG A 361 -20.16 -23.96 33.45
CA ARG A 361 -19.76 -24.71 34.66
C ARG A 361 -20.41 -24.17 35.93
N LYS A 362 -21.39 -23.26 35.83
CA LYS A 362 -22.07 -22.59 36.93
C LYS A 362 -21.13 -21.90 37.95
N MET A 363 -19.95 -21.49 37.44
CA MET A 363 -18.97 -20.72 38.25
C MET A 363 -19.29 -19.24 38.20
N THR A 364 -19.06 -18.55 39.29
CA THR A 364 -19.25 -17.08 39.36
C THR A 364 -18.09 -16.39 38.65
N LEU A 365 -18.42 -15.47 37.74
CA LEU A 365 -17.42 -14.60 37.10
C LEU A 365 -16.82 -13.61 38.11
N ARG A 366 -15.56 -13.28 37.93
CA ARG A 366 -14.94 -12.19 38.72
C ARG A 366 -15.72 -10.88 38.52
N PRO A 367 -15.94 -10.06 39.55
CA PRO A 367 -16.76 -8.87 39.46
C PRO A 367 -16.36 -7.94 38.33
N TRP A 368 -15.06 -7.72 38.14
CA TRP A 368 -14.55 -6.88 37.03
C TRP A 368 -14.89 -7.47 35.61
N VAL A 369 -14.78 -8.79 35.44
CA VAL A 369 -15.14 -9.44 34.19
C VAL A 369 -16.64 -9.37 33.96
N ALA A 370 -17.44 -9.68 34.96
CA ALA A 370 -18.90 -9.61 34.86
C ALA A 370 -19.42 -8.21 34.49
N GLU A 371 -18.77 -7.16 35.01
CA GLU A 371 -19.10 -5.76 34.69
C GLU A 371 -18.68 -5.36 33.24
N LYS A 372 -17.53 -5.84 32.75
CA LYS A 372 -16.99 -5.42 31.44
C LYS A 372 -17.40 -6.35 30.30
N LEU A 373 -17.84 -7.55 30.56
CA LEU A 373 -18.26 -8.53 29.55
C LEU A 373 -19.34 -7.98 28.58
N PRO A 374 -20.39 -7.26 29.05
CA PRO A 374 -21.36 -6.67 28.13
C PRO A 374 -20.75 -5.72 27.13
N LEU A 375 -19.75 -4.90 27.55
CA LEU A 375 -19.04 -3.99 26.64
C LEU A 375 -18.20 -4.75 25.62
N VAL A 376 -17.46 -5.78 26.06
CA VAL A 376 -16.64 -6.60 25.16
C VAL A 376 -17.51 -7.25 24.08
N ILE A 377 -18.66 -7.83 24.48
CA ILE A 377 -19.62 -8.42 23.55
C ILE A 377 -20.22 -7.37 22.60
N ALA A 378 -20.60 -6.20 23.14
CA ALA A 378 -21.14 -5.10 22.33
C ALA A 378 -20.15 -4.60 21.29
N LEU A 379 -18.84 -4.52 21.62
CA LEU A 379 -17.77 -4.14 20.68
C LEU A 379 -17.52 -5.22 19.61
N VAL A 380 -17.57 -6.50 19.96
CA VAL A 380 -17.49 -7.60 18.99
C VAL A 380 -18.64 -7.52 18.00
N PHE A 381 -19.87 -7.31 18.48
CA PHE A 381 -21.03 -7.13 17.59
C PHE A 381 -20.96 -5.82 16.80
N TYR A 382 -20.34 -4.76 17.34
CA TYR A 382 -20.06 -3.55 16.56
C TYR A 382 -19.24 -3.88 15.32
N VAL A 383 -18.15 -4.67 15.47
CA VAL A 383 -17.29 -5.10 14.37
C VAL A 383 -18.08 -5.99 13.37
N ILE A 384 -18.77 -7.01 13.87
CA ILE A 384 -19.48 -7.99 13.01
C ILE A 384 -20.62 -7.31 12.24
N LEU A 385 -21.44 -6.49 12.91
CA LEU A 385 -22.59 -5.82 12.30
C LEU A 385 -22.22 -4.65 11.39
N PHE A 386 -20.98 -4.18 11.46
CA PHE A 386 -20.45 -3.23 10.50
C PHE A 386 -19.78 -3.93 9.30
N VAL A 387 -18.85 -4.87 9.58
CA VAL A 387 -18.07 -5.57 8.54
C VAL A 387 -18.96 -6.49 7.68
N GLY A 388 -19.90 -7.20 8.29
CA GLY A 388 -20.77 -8.13 7.56
C GLY A 388 -21.56 -7.45 6.44
N PRO A 389 -22.42 -6.46 6.74
CA PRO A 389 -23.23 -5.80 5.72
C PRO A 389 -22.38 -5.03 4.69
N ILE A 390 -21.30 -4.34 5.11
CA ILE A 390 -20.47 -3.60 4.14
C ILE A 390 -19.72 -4.53 3.20
N SER A 391 -19.46 -5.77 3.59
CA SER A 391 -18.87 -6.79 2.73
C SER A 391 -19.79 -7.24 1.59
N MET A 392 -21.09 -6.99 1.71
CA MET A 392 -22.08 -7.29 0.67
C MET A 392 -22.22 -6.18 -0.37
N VAL A 393 -21.60 -5.01 -0.13
CA VAL A 393 -21.64 -3.88 -1.06
C VAL A 393 -20.61 -4.09 -2.17
N SER A 394 -20.98 -3.83 -3.43
CA SER A 394 -20.11 -4.04 -4.60
C SER A 394 -18.92 -3.07 -4.61
N ARG A 395 -19.11 -1.84 -4.15
CA ARG A 395 -18.03 -0.84 -4.09
C ARG A 395 -17.19 -1.02 -2.81
N ARG A 396 -15.91 -1.30 -2.95
CA ARG A 396 -15.01 -1.61 -1.84
C ARG A 396 -13.83 -0.65 -1.78
N GLY A 397 -13.31 -0.47 -0.57
CA GLY A 397 -12.10 0.32 -0.30
C GLY A 397 -11.73 0.15 1.17
N ASP A 398 -10.44 0.05 1.46
CA ASP A 398 -9.93 -0.24 2.81
C ASP A 398 -10.45 0.77 3.85
N ARG A 399 -10.51 2.05 3.49
CA ARG A 399 -10.99 3.13 4.35
C ARG A 399 -12.47 3.00 4.79
N TYR A 400 -13.28 2.22 4.09
CA TYR A 400 -14.71 2.09 4.43
C TYR A 400 -14.94 1.37 5.76
N ILE A 401 -13.97 0.60 6.25
CA ILE A 401 -14.04 -0.04 7.56
C ILE A 401 -13.41 0.79 8.69
N LEU A 402 -13.04 2.04 8.46
CA LEU A 402 -12.45 2.92 9.47
C LEU A 402 -13.26 2.98 10.79
N PRO A 403 -14.63 2.99 10.80
CA PRO A 403 -15.40 2.94 12.03
C PRO A 403 -15.09 1.76 12.95
N VAL A 404 -14.66 0.62 12.37
CA VAL A 404 -14.36 -0.60 13.12
C VAL A 404 -13.08 -0.47 13.96
N PHE A 405 -12.12 0.36 13.52
CA PHE A 405 -10.82 0.52 14.19
C PHE A 405 -10.94 1.14 15.60
N PHE A 406 -11.90 2.02 15.80
CA PHE A 406 -12.19 2.57 17.13
C PHE A 406 -12.69 1.49 18.10
N ALA A 407 -13.56 0.60 17.60
CA ALA A 407 -14.10 -0.51 18.39
C ALA A 407 -13.04 -1.58 18.65
N THR A 408 -12.22 -1.95 17.65
CA THR A 408 -11.14 -2.95 17.80
C THR A 408 -10.05 -2.44 18.74
N SER A 409 -9.69 -1.16 18.69
CA SER A 409 -8.71 -0.55 19.61
C SER A 409 -9.19 -0.58 21.06
N LEU A 410 -10.46 -0.26 21.31
CA LEU A 410 -11.04 -0.35 22.67
C LEU A 410 -11.16 -1.83 23.12
N LEU A 411 -11.55 -2.72 22.22
CA LEU A 411 -11.62 -4.16 22.47
C LEU A 411 -10.24 -4.70 22.83
N ALA A 412 -9.21 -4.32 22.08
CA ALA A 412 -7.83 -4.69 22.34
C ALA A 412 -7.34 -4.21 23.71
N ALA A 413 -7.66 -2.97 24.05
CA ALA A 413 -7.31 -2.41 25.36
C ALA A 413 -7.93 -3.22 26.52
N LEU A 414 -9.18 -3.65 26.39
CA LEU A 414 -9.85 -4.49 27.38
C LEU A 414 -9.21 -5.87 27.53
N GLY A 415 -8.86 -6.50 26.40
CA GLY A 415 -8.19 -7.80 26.39
C GLY A 415 -6.80 -7.75 27.02
N LEU A 416 -5.98 -6.76 26.60
CA LEU A 416 -4.63 -6.53 27.17
C LEU A 416 -4.69 -6.22 28.67
N TRP A 417 -5.63 -5.40 29.11
CA TRP A 417 -5.81 -5.07 30.51
C TRP A 417 -6.22 -6.29 31.35
N TRP A 418 -7.16 -7.09 30.83
CA TRP A 418 -7.56 -8.35 31.46
C TRP A 418 -6.37 -9.30 31.61
N PHE A 419 -5.60 -9.50 30.53
CA PHE A 419 -4.45 -10.36 30.55
C PHE A 419 -3.35 -9.84 31.49
N ALA A 420 -3.01 -8.54 31.42
CA ALA A 420 -2.01 -7.93 32.29
C ALA A 420 -2.37 -8.10 33.77
N THR A 421 -3.65 -7.91 34.12
CA THR A 421 -4.11 -8.12 35.52
C THR A 421 -4.06 -9.59 35.92
N TRP A 422 -4.33 -10.49 35.00
CA TRP A 422 -4.19 -11.93 35.23
C TRP A 422 -2.72 -12.31 35.42
N LEU A 423 -1.86 -11.87 34.55
CA LEU A 423 -0.40 -12.15 34.57
C LEU A 423 0.25 -11.64 35.86
N ILE A 424 -0.01 -10.39 36.25
CA ILE A 424 0.49 -9.83 37.50
C ILE A 424 0.08 -10.68 38.70
N ARG A 425 -1.15 -11.18 38.74
CA ARG A 425 -1.62 -12.05 39.81
C ARG A 425 -0.91 -13.39 39.82
N GLN A 426 -0.57 -13.97 38.66
CA GLN A 426 0.22 -15.22 38.63
C GLN A 426 1.64 -14.97 39.09
N ILE A 427 2.27 -13.87 38.64
CA ILE A 427 3.64 -13.49 39.07
C ILE A 427 3.70 -13.26 40.59
N LEU A 428 2.70 -12.58 41.17
CA LEU A 428 2.61 -12.34 42.62
C LEU A 428 2.39 -13.62 43.47
N ARG A 429 1.99 -14.75 42.85
CA ARG A 429 1.94 -16.06 43.51
C ARG A 429 3.33 -16.68 43.67
N LEU A 430 4.30 -16.28 42.84
CA LEU A 430 5.68 -16.71 42.95
C LEU A 430 6.35 -15.94 44.13
N ARG A 431 6.91 -16.67 45.12
CA ARG A 431 7.49 -16.11 46.35
C ARG A 431 8.58 -15.06 46.09
N ILE A 432 9.40 -15.25 45.05
CA ILE A 432 10.52 -14.38 44.67
C ILE A 432 10.03 -13.01 44.15
N ALA A 433 8.94 -12.98 43.36
CA ALA A 433 8.40 -11.77 42.78
C ALA A 433 7.64 -10.89 43.79
N ARG A 434 7.20 -11.47 44.91
CA ARG A 434 6.47 -10.77 45.96
C ARG A 434 7.30 -9.66 46.63
N PHE A 435 8.62 -9.86 46.75
CA PHE A 435 9.56 -8.89 47.33
C PHE A 435 9.75 -7.64 46.44
N TYR A 436 9.80 -7.83 45.13
CA TYR A 436 10.01 -6.72 44.19
C TYR A 436 8.73 -5.96 43.79
N LEU A 437 7.58 -6.60 43.83
CA LEU A 437 6.31 -6.03 43.35
C LEU A 437 5.37 -5.50 44.47
N THR A 438 5.71 -5.69 45.77
CA THR A 438 4.89 -5.25 46.90
C THR A 438 4.94 -3.75 47.18
N LYS A 439 5.83 -2.99 46.52
CA LYS A 439 5.71 -1.54 46.48
C LYS A 439 4.43 -1.19 45.73
N LYS A 440 3.45 -0.61 46.40
CA LYS A 440 2.06 -0.20 46.08
C LYS A 440 1.80 0.48 44.72
N ASN A 441 2.78 0.43 43.78
CA ASN A 441 2.83 1.22 42.57
C ASN A 441 3.02 0.40 41.24
N SER A 442 3.01 -0.94 41.25
CA SER A 442 3.05 -1.73 40.00
C SER A 442 1.64 -1.93 39.46
N THR A 443 1.05 -0.87 38.92
CA THR A 443 -0.23 -0.98 38.24
C THR A 443 -0.05 -1.58 36.85
N PRO A 444 -1.03 -2.35 36.32
CA PRO A 444 -1.03 -2.83 34.93
C PRO A 444 -0.69 -1.73 33.93
N GLY A 445 -1.07 -0.48 34.24
CA GLY A 445 -0.82 0.69 33.40
C GLY A 445 0.65 0.99 33.12
N ARG A 446 1.60 0.65 34.04
CA ARG A 446 3.03 0.87 33.78
C ARG A 446 3.63 -0.15 32.82
N LEU A 447 3.24 -1.42 32.96
CA LEU A 447 3.61 -2.47 32.00
C LEU A 447 3.10 -2.15 30.59
N LEU A 448 1.84 -1.72 30.50
CA LEU A 448 1.20 -1.37 29.23
C LEU A 448 1.73 -0.04 28.65
N GLY A 449 2.23 0.88 29.50
CA GLY A 449 2.86 2.13 29.06
C GLY A 449 4.11 1.90 28.19
N GLY A 450 4.95 0.95 28.56
CA GLY A 450 6.12 0.57 27.74
C GLY A 450 5.74 -0.01 26.37
N VAL A 451 4.65 -0.79 26.34
CA VAL A 451 4.15 -1.39 25.08
C VAL A 451 3.58 -0.31 24.16
N ILE A 452 2.86 0.67 24.71
CA ILE A 452 2.38 1.82 23.92
C ILE A 452 3.53 2.64 23.37
N LEU A 453 4.58 2.88 24.15
CA LEU A 453 5.73 3.64 23.68
C LEU A 453 6.39 2.94 22.50
N ALA A 454 6.55 1.61 22.56
CA ALA A 454 7.07 0.82 21.46
C ALA A 454 6.17 0.92 20.20
N GLN A 455 4.84 0.91 20.37
CA GLN A 455 3.90 1.11 19.26
C GLN A 455 4.05 2.51 18.65
N ILE A 456 4.10 3.55 19.46
CA ILE A 456 4.29 4.93 19.00
C ILE A 456 5.57 5.05 18.19
N THR A 457 6.67 4.49 18.69
CA THR A 457 7.97 4.50 17.98
C THR A 457 7.87 3.81 16.63
N ALA A 458 7.25 2.61 16.58
CA ALA A 458 7.09 1.87 15.35
C ALA A 458 6.24 2.62 14.30
N ILE A 459 5.22 3.34 14.74
CA ILE A 459 4.35 4.13 13.85
C ILE A 459 5.05 5.37 13.33
N LEU A 460 5.83 6.04 14.18
CA LEU A 460 6.57 7.25 13.78
C LEU A 460 7.60 6.96 12.67
N MET A 461 8.06 5.72 12.52
CA MET A 461 8.94 5.30 11.42
C MET A 461 8.25 5.41 10.04
N TYR A 462 6.92 5.43 9.98
CA TYR A 462 6.14 5.62 8.74
C TYR A 462 5.76 7.08 8.49
N HIS A 463 6.22 8.01 9.34
CA HIS A 463 5.96 9.43 9.12
C HIS A 463 6.65 9.94 7.83
N PRO A 464 5.95 10.71 6.96
CA PRO A 464 4.56 11.16 7.03
C PRO A 464 3.54 10.19 6.41
N TYR A 465 3.95 9.05 5.88
CA TYR A 465 3.16 8.10 5.08
C TYR A 465 2.50 7.01 5.94
N TYR A 466 1.69 7.40 6.92
CA TYR A 466 1.02 6.44 7.82
C TYR A 466 0.08 5.46 7.10
N LEU A 467 -0.43 5.81 5.91
CA LEU A 467 -1.23 4.92 5.06
C LEU A 467 -0.45 3.69 4.57
N ALA A 468 0.88 3.81 4.49
CA ALA A 468 1.76 2.72 4.08
C ALA A 468 2.05 1.71 5.21
N TYR A 469 1.44 1.89 6.39
CA TYR A 469 1.58 0.94 7.49
C TYR A 469 0.71 -0.29 7.28
N PHE A 470 1.33 -1.46 7.31
CA PHE A 470 0.66 -2.76 7.36
C PHE A 470 1.22 -3.62 8.49
N ASN A 471 0.39 -4.52 9.01
CA ASN A 471 0.71 -5.34 10.17
C ASN A 471 1.94 -6.23 9.95
N PRO A 472 3.05 -6.02 10.65
CA PRO A 472 4.26 -6.82 10.48
C PRO A 472 4.08 -8.28 10.90
N LEU A 473 3.08 -8.63 11.74
CA LEU A 473 2.76 -10.03 12.07
C LEU A 473 2.27 -10.82 10.86
N LEU A 474 1.76 -10.12 9.83
CA LEU A 474 1.28 -10.71 8.57
C LEU A 474 2.28 -10.47 7.42
N GLY A 475 3.53 -10.12 7.72
CA GLY A 475 4.56 -9.82 6.73
C GLY A 475 4.59 -8.36 6.24
N GLY A 476 3.82 -7.48 6.90
CA GLY A 476 3.86 -6.03 6.62
C GLY A 476 3.46 -5.68 5.19
N GLY A 477 3.97 -4.56 4.68
CA GLY A 477 3.69 -4.06 3.34
C GLY A 477 4.14 -5.01 2.23
N GLN A 478 5.24 -5.74 2.43
CA GLN A 478 5.76 -6.72 1.48
C GLN A 478 4.73 -7.82 1.18
N MET A 479 4.02 -8.29 2.19
CA MET A 479 2.97 -9.28 1.99
C MET A 479 1.66 -8.63 1.55
N ALA A 480 1.33 -7.46 2.11
CA ALA A 480 0.08 -6.76 1.80
C ALA A 480 -0.06 -6.44 0.31
N GLN A 481 1.03 -6.04 -0.39
CA GLN A 481 1.01 -5.73 -1.81
C GLN A 481 0.54 -6.88 -2.71
N HIS A 482 0.65 -8.14 -2.26
CA HIS A 482 0.21 -9.32 -3.00
C HIS A 482 -1.26 -9.67 -2.78
N TYR A 483 -1.88 -9.11 -1.73
CA TYR A 483 -3.26 -9.43 -1.33
C TYR A 483 -4.20 -8.24 -1.35
N LEU A 484 -3.67 -7.03 -1.20
CA LEU A 484 -4.43 -5.81 -1.09
C LEU A 484 -4.01 -4.82 -2.16
N ASN A 485 -4.95 -3.98 -2.57
CA ASN A 485 -4.66 -2.84 -3.39
C ASN A 485 -4.07 -1.73 -2.51
N ILE A 486 -2.81 -1.39 -2.70
CA ILE A 486 -2.10 -0.41 -1.88
C ILE A 486 -1.77 0.86 -2.65
N GLY A 487 -1.58 1.96 -1.91
CA GLY A 487 -1.26 3.26 -2.48
C GLY A 487 -2.50 4.11 -2.76
N TRP A 488 -2.52 5.30 -2.17
CA TRP A 488 -3.58 6.31 -2.36
C TRP A 488 -3.01 7.71 -2.62
N GLY A 489 -1.73 7.77 -3.10
CA GLY A 489 -0.97 8.97 -3.43
C GLY A 489 0.37 9.09 -2.70
N GLU A 490 0.61 8.27 -1.68
CA GLU A 490 1.87 8.27 -0.89
C GLU A 490 3.08 7.99 -1.78
N GLY A 491 4.12 8.80 -1.64
CA GLY A 491 5.38 8.66 -2.37
C GLY A 491 5.39 9.32 -3.75
N LEU A 492 4.25 9.76 -4.30
CA LEU A 492 4.22 10.51 -5.57
C LEU A 492 4.85 11.90 -5.43
N ASP A 493 4.70 12.54 -4.27
CA ASP A 493 5.41 13.77 -3.93
C ASP A 493 6.94 13.58 -3.92
N THR A 494 7.41 12.45 -3.38
CA THR A 494 8.83 12.09 -3.40
C THR A 494 9.30 11.76 -4.81
N ALA A 495 8.51 11.01 -5.59
CA ALA A 495 8.84 10.73 -6.99
C ALA A 495 8.95 12.02 -7.83
N ALA A 496 8.06 12.98 -7.61
CA ALA A 496 8.12 14.28 -8.29
C ALA A 496 9.37 15.07 -7.91
N ARG A 497 9.74 15.11 -6.61
CA ARG A 497 10.98 15.76 -6.16
C ARG A 497 12.22 15.08 -6.74
N HIS A 498 12.29 13.75 -6.71
CA HIS A 498 13.41 13.01 -7.33
C HIS A 498 13.50 13.30 -8.83
N LEU A 499 12.37 13.39 -9.52
CA LEU A 499 12.37 13.74 -10.94
C LEU A 499 12.81 15.20 -11.16
N ASN A 500 12.46 16.15 -10.29
CA ASN A 500 13.00 17.51 -10.34
C ASN A 500 14.54 17.53 -10.19
N ASP A 501 15.09 16.68 -9.32
CA ASP A 501 16.54 16.53 -9.14
C ASP A 501 17.19 15.90 -10.39
N ILE A 502 16.59 14.86 -10.96
CA ILE A 502 17.06 14.22 -12.20
C ILE A 502 17.07 15.22 -13.37
N THR A 503 16.01 16.02 -13.51
CA THR A 503 15.88 17.02 -14.57
C THR A 503 16.67 18.30 -14.26
N LYS A 504 17.23 18.44 -13.06
CA LYS A 504 17.88 19.67 -12.55
C LYS A 504 16.96 20.88 -12.65
N GLY A 505 15.68 20.69 -12.33
CA GLY A 505 14.64 21.70 -12.39
C GLY A 505 14.23 22.14 -13.80
N ARG A 506 14.66 21.47 -14.86
CA ARG A 506 14.16 21.75 -16.22
C ARG A 506 12.71 21.30 -16.36
N PRO A 507 11.84 22.11 -17.00
CA PRO A 507 10.41 21.81 -17.10
C PRO A 507 10.11 20.75 -18.19
N GLU A 508 10.70 19.58 -18.06
CA GLU A 508 10.49 18.46 -18.98
C GLU A 508 9.08 17.88 -18.85
N GLN A 509 8.58 17.21 -19.90
CA GLN A 509 7.29 16.53 -19.84
C GLN A 509 7.43 15.17 -19.16
N VAL A 510 6.47 14.82 -18.33
CA VAL A 510 6.34 13.51 -17.70
C VAL A 510 4.94 12.92 -17.93
N ALA A 511 4.87 11.63 -18.23
CA ALA A 511 3.62 10.89 -18.27
C ALA A 511 3.36 10.21 -16.92
N SER A 512 2.19 10.47 -16.31
CA SER A 512 1.77 9.85 -15.06
C SER A 512 0.26 9.64 -15.05
N TRP A 513 -0.22 8.50 -14.59
CA TRP A 513 -1.65 8.24 -14.45
C TRP A 513 -2.24 8.97 -13.24
N TYR A 514 -1.50 9.04 -12.14
CA TYR A 514 -1.87 9.84 -10.96
C TYR A 514 -1.42 11.31 -11.12
N SER A 515 -1.78 11.94 -12.23
CA SER A 515 -1.31 13.27 -12.59
C SER A 515 -1.68 14.34 -11.55
N SER A 516 -2.90 14.30 -10.98
CA SER A 516 -3.36 15.27 -9.96
C SER A 516 -2.58 15.18 -8.66
N GLN A 517 -2.07 14.01 -8.29
CA GLN A 517 -1.29 13.78 -7.07
C GLN A 517 0.21 14.01 -7.27
N PHE A 518 0.68 13.93 -8.52
CA PHE A 518 2.07 14.08 -8.90
C PHE A 518 2.41 15.52 -9.32
N SER A 519 1.59 16.12 -10.21
CA SER A 519 1.88 17.42 -10.82
C SER A 519 2.08 18.58 -9.83
N PRO A 520 1.39 18.65 -8.67
CA PRO A 520 1.59 19.76 -7.75
C PRO A 520 3.01 19.86 -7.18
N TYR A 521 3.75 18.73 -7.17
CA TYR A 521 5.14 18.65 -6.65
C TYR A 521 6.20 18.68 -7.77
N TYR A 522 5.78 18.58 -9.03
CA TYR A 522 6.67 18.56 -10.19
C TYR A 522 6.78 19.94 -10.86
N GLN A 523 7.98 20.33 -11.25
CA GLN A 523 8.23 21.65 -11.87
C GLN A 523 7.96 21.70 -13.37
N GLY A 524 7.82 20.52 -14.03
CA GLY A 524 7.55 20.40 -15.44
C GLY A 524 6.07 20.15 -15.78
N ARG A 525 5.81 19.74 -17.01
CA ARG A 525 4.47 19.45 -17.50
C ARG A 525 4.13 17.97 -17.27
N THR A 526 3.00 17.70 -16.62
CA THR A 526 2.46 16.33 -16.48
C THR A 526 1.39 16.08 -17.55
N VAL A 527 1.43 14.91 -18.18
CA VAL A 527 0.42 14.40 -19.13
C VAL A 527 -0.16 13.08 -18.65
N ASP A 528 -1.39 12.80 -19.03
CA ASP A 528 -2.08 11.58 -18.60
C ASP A 528 -1.48 10.35 -19.30
N LEU A 529 -1.12 9.34 -18.49
CA LEU A 529 -0.55 8.07 -18.97
C LEU A 529 -1.61 7.11 -19.53
N SER A 530 -2.91 7.44 -19.47
CA SER A 530 -3.96 6.61 -20.07
C SER A 530 -3.85 6.51 -21.60
N ASP A 531 -3.19 7.49 -22.25
CA ASP A 531 -2.78 7.41 -23.65
C ASP A 531 -1.42 6.75 -23.78
N ILE A 532 -1.32 5.64 -24.53
CA ILE A 532 -0.06 4.95 -24.83
C ILE A 532 0.98 5.90 -25.46
N ASN A 533 0.55 6.86 -26.27
CA ASN A 533 1.45 7.83 -26.87
C ASN A 533 2.13 8.69 -25.78
N ALA A 534 1.40 9.06 -24.71
CA ALA A 534 2.00 9.80 -23.60
C ALA A 534 3.18 9.05 -23.00
N ALA A 535 3.06 7.73 -22.79
CA ALA A 535 4.16 6.89 -22.30
C ALA A 535 5.34 6.82 -23.26
N LEU A 536 5.08 6.70 -24.56
CA LEU A 536 6.12 6.47 -25.59
C LEU A 536 6.87 7.74 -25.98
N TYR A 537 6.21 8.90 -25.99
CA TYR A 537 6.78 10.18 -26.41
C TYR A 537 7.29 11.07 -25.26
N SER A 538 6.92 10.78 -23.99
CA SER A 538 7.38 11.58 -22.86
C SER A 538 8.84 11.27 -22.53
N PRO A 539 9.68 12.30 -22.26
CA PRO A 539 11.04 12.11 -21.75
C PRO A 539 11.10 11.28 -20.47
N TYR A 540 10.03 11.33 -19.68
CA TYR A 540 9.93 10.55 -18.45
C TYR A 540 8.53 9.95 -18.29
N THR A 541 8.47 8.78 -17.66
CA THR A 541 7.21 8.10 -17.32
C THR A 541 7.26 7.63 -15.88
N VAL A 542 6.21 7.92 -15.12
CA VAL A 542 6.08 7.54 -13.71
C VAL A 542 4.93 6.55 -13.56
N PHE A 543 5.26 5.34 -13.10
CA PHE A 543 4.29 4.34 -12.67
C PHE A 543 4.11 4.37 -11.17
N TYR A 544 2.91 4.01 -10.72
CA TYR A 544 2.55 3.96 -9.32
C TYR A 544 1.99 2.58 -8.96
N ILE A 545 2.28 2.09 -7.76
CA ILE A 545 1.94 0.73 -7.34
C ILE A 545 0.45 0.41 -7.49
N ASN A 546 -0.43 1.32 -7.07
CA ASN A 546 -1.87 1.14 -7.20
C ASN A 546 -2.32 0.97 -8.65
N GLN A 547 -1.73 1.73 -9.56
CA GLN A 547 -1.93 1.66 -11.00
C GLN A 547 -1.43 0.31 -11.55
N ALA A 548 -0.21 -0.07 -11.21
CA ALA A 548 0.41 -1.32 -11.65
C ALA A 548 -0.41 -2.54 -11.18
N GLN A 549 -0.80 -2.57 -9.91
CA GLN A 549 -1.66 -3.60 -9.36
C GLN A 549 -3.01 -3.72 -10.08
N ARG A 550 -3.51 -2.64 -10.66
CA ARG A 550 -4.77 -2.59 -11.42
C ARG A 550 -4.62 -2.90 -12.91
N GLY A 551 -3.41 -3.08 -13.41
CA GLY A 551 -3.16 -3.33 -14.82
C GLY A 551 -3.38 -2.10 -15.72
N PHE A 552 -3.18 -0.86 -15.20
CA PHE A 552 -3.38 0.37 -15.97
C PHE A 552 -2.05 1.00 -16.42
N PRO A 553 -2.05 1.66 -17.59
CA PRO A 553 -3.15 1.88 -18.53
C PRO A 553 -3.52 0.63 -19.34
N SER A 554 -2.58 -0.28 -19.57
CA SER A 554 -2.79 -1.60 -20.17
C SER A 554 -1.70 -2.56 -19.72
N GLN A 555 -1.97 -3.85 -19.78
CA GLN A 555 -1.02 -4.89 -19.39
C GLN A 555 0.26 -4.84 -20.23
N GLU A 556 0.14 -4.58 -21.53
CA GLU A 556 1.28 -4.52 -22.47
C GLU A 556 2.23 -3.38 -22.11
N ILE A 557 1.73 -2.20 -21.74
CA ILE A 557 2.55 -1.07 -21.30
C ILE A 557 3.27 -1.43 -19.99
N LEU A 558 2.56 -2.01 -19.03
CA LEU A 558 3.15 -2.41 -17.76
C LEU A 558 4.26 -3.44 -17.96
N GLU A 559 4.02 -4.49 -18.76
CA GLU A 559 5.00 -5.53 -19.05
C GLU A 559 6.22 -4.96 -19.78
N TYR A 560 6.02 -4.06 -20.72
CA TYR A 560 7.10 -3.39 -21.43
C TYR A 560 8.01 -2.62 -20.45
N PHE A 561 7.45 -1.77 -19.60
CA PHE A 561 8.23 -0.99 -18.64
C PHE A 561 8.82 -1.87 -17.53
N HIS A 562 8.16 -2.96 -17.14
CA HIS A 562 8.69 -3.91 -16.14
C HIS A 562 10.03 -4.54 -16.58
N GLN A 563 10.24 -4.75 -17.88
CA GLN A 563 11.49 -5.29 -18.43
C GLN A 563 12.63 -4.26 -18.47
N ARG A 564 12.31 -2.97 -18.22
CA ARG A 564 13.29 -1.87 -18.29
C ARG A 564 13.83 -1.55 -16.90
N GLN A 565 15.03 -0.96 -16.84
CA GLN A 565 15.58 -0.45 -15.60
C GLN A 565 14.98 0.94 -15.30
N PRO A 566 14.31 1.15 -14.17
CA PRO A 566 13.89 2.48 -13.76
C PRO A 566 15.13 3.35 -13.45
N LEU A 567 15.00 4.65 -13.69
CA LEU A 567 16.01 5.64 -13.27
C LEU A 567 16.05 5.78 -11.76
N ASP A 568 14.88 5.67 -11.12
CA ASP A 568 14.75 5.72 -9.67
C ASP A 568 13.49 5.01 -9.20
N VAL A 569 13.50 4.57 -7.93
CA VAL A 569 12.40 3.84 -7.29
C VAL A 569 12.13 4.40 -5.91
N VAL A 570 10.94 4.90 -5.69
CA VAL A 570 10.49 5.37 -4.38
C VAL A 570 10.01 4.21 -3.52
N LYS A 571 10.65 4.02 -2.36
CA LYS A 571 10.31 2.95 -1.41
C LYS A 571 9.78 3.52 -0.09
N ILE A 572 8.68 2.96 0.42
CA ILE A 572 8.11 3.28 1.72
C ILE A 572 7.94 1.99 2.52
N GLY A 573 8.56 1.90 3.69
CA GLY A 573 8.50 0.69 4.51
C GLY A 573 9.03 -0.57 3.83
N GLY A 574 9.97 -0.41 2.86
CA GLY A 574 10.55 -1.51 2.08
C GLY A 574 9.72 -1.93 0.85
N VAL A 575 8.55 -1.33 0.63
CA VAL A 575 7.70 -1.56 -0.55
C VAL A 575 7.97 -0.49 -1.60
N GLU A 576 8.03 -0.87 -2.85
CA GLU A 576 8.20 0.03 -3.99
C GLU A 576 6.85 0.65 -4.36
N TYR A 577 6.75 1.98 -4.22
CA TYR A 577 5.50 2.73 -4.44
C TYR A 577 5.44 3.42 -5.79
N ALA A 578 6.57 3.92 -6.28
CA ALA A 578 6.62 4.57 -7.59
C ALA A 578 7.94 4.27 -8.30
N TRP A 579 7.88 4.16 -9.65
CA TRP A 579 9.01 3.91 -10.53
C TRP A 579 9.10 5.01 -11.57
N ILE A 580 10.29 5.59 -11.73
CA ILE A 580 10.60 6.64 -12.70
C ILE A 580 11.40 6.01 -13.84
N TYR A 581 10.87 6.08 -15.04
CA TYR A 581 11.53 5.58 -16.24
C TYR A 581 11.94 6.73 -17.16
N GLY A 582 13.11 6.59 -17.80
CA GLY A 582 13.57 7.51 -18.82
C GLY A 582 13.03 7.18 -20.22
N GLY A 583 12.79 8.22 -20.99
CA GLY A 583 12.38 8.20 -22.39
C GLY A 583 13.08 9.31 -23.20
N PRO A 584 12.48 9.81 -24.28
CA PRO A 584 11.36 9.20 -25.00
C PRO A 584 11.72 7.86 -25.65
N ILE A 585 10.72 6.99 -25.79
CA ILE A 585 10.89 5.70 -26.48
C ILE A 585 10.78 5.89 -27.99
N LEU A 586 9.88 6.80 -28.40
CA LEU A 586 9.75 7.25 -29.78
C LEU A 586 10.18 8.71 -29.88
N SER A 587 10.98 9.03 -30.87
CA SER A 587 11.44 10.40 -31.20
C SER A 587 11.36 10.63 -32.70
N SER A 588 11.27 11.88 -33.11
CA SER A 588 11.41 12.29 -34.52
C SER A 588 12.86 12.50 -34.94
N GLU A 589 13.78 12.59 -33.97
CA GLU A 589 15.17 12.91 -34.23
C GLU A 589 16.12 11.86 -33.65
N PRO A 590 17.17 11.44 -34.40
CA PRO A 590 18.20 10.54 -33.85
C PRO A 590 18.99 11.25 -32.73
N THR A 591 19.48 10.45 -31.79
CA THR A 591 20.49 10.91 -30.82
C THR A 591 21.82 11.19 -31.52
N ASN A 592 22.55 12.21 -31.08
CA ASN A 592 23.80 12.63 -31.72
C ASN A 592 25.00 11.70 -31.43
N SER A 593 24.87 10.79 -30.49
CA SER A 593 25.94 9.82 -30.15
C SER A 593 25.40 8.52 -29.61
N TYR A 594 25.95 7.43 -30.02
CA TYR A 594 25.71 6.07 -29.53
C TYR A 594 27.04 5.50 -29.02
N MET A 595 26.99 4.65 -27.98
CA MET A 595 28.20 3.99 -27.48
C MET A 595 28.83 3.09 -28.55
N PHE A 596 28.03 2.36 -29.32
CA PHE A 596 28.43 1.58 -30.47
C PHE A 596 27.62 2.02 -31.71
N PRO A 597 28.13 2.93 -32.56
CA PRO A 597 27.48 3.28 -33.82
C PRO A 597 27.46 2.07 -34.77
N VAL A 598 26.33 1.81 -35.43
CA VAL A 598 26.14 0.63 -36.30
C VAL A 598 25.77 1.05 -37.71
N GLY A 599 24.67 1.76 -37.93
CA GLY A 599 24.25 2.23 -39.25
C GLY A 599 23.84 1.12 -40.23
N THR A 600 23.36 -0.04 -39.75
CA THR A 600 23.04 -1.19 -40.62
C THR A 600 21.53 -1.27 -40.87
N ILE A 601 21.15 -1.30 -42.14
CA ILE A 601 19.76 -1.48 -42.58
C ILE A 601 19.42 -2.97 -42.61
N LEU A 602 18.39 -3.34 -41.88
CA LEU A 602 17.89 -4.71 -41.82
C LEU A 602 16.57 -4.81 -42.60
N GLY A 603 16.57 -5.66 -43.62
CA GLY A 603 15.40 -5.96 -44.46
C GLY A 603 14.73 -4.79 -45.19
N GLY A 604 15.39 -3.65 -45.30
CA GLY A 604 14.78 -2.43 -45.83
C GLY A 604 13.74 -1.81 -44.93
N ALA A 605 13.53 -2.39 -43.75
CA ALA A 605 12.47 -2.02 -42.79
C ALA A 605 12.94 -1.03 -41.74
N ALA A 606 14.09 -1.32 -41.15
CA ALA A 606 14.66 -0.53 -40.07
C ALA A 606 16.18 -0.40 -40.21
N ASN A 607 16.71 0.76 -39.87
CA ASN A 607 18.12 1.01 -39.70
C ASN A 607 18.51 0.92 -38.24
N LEU A 608 19.37 -0.01 -37.86
CA LEU A 608 19.97 -0.02 -36.52
C LEU A 608 21.02 1.07 -36.46
N LEU A 609 20.68 2.20 -35.87
CA LEU A 609 21.55 3.38 -35.79
C LEU A 609 22.73 3.15 -34.83
N GLY A 610 22.46 2.52 -33.68
CA GLY A 610 23.47 2.26 -32.68
C GLY A 610 22.97 1.42 -31.54
N VAL A 611 23.91 1.02 -30.69
CA VAL A 611 23.67 0.21 -29.50
C VAL A 611 24.33 0.89 -28.29
N ASP A 612 23.61 1.02 -27.19
CA ASP A 612 24.16 1.46 -25.92
C ASP A 612 24.12 0.32 -24.91
N VAL A 613 25.18 0.18 -24.12
CA VAL A 613 25.24 -0.73 -22.98
C VAL A 613 25.55 0.06 -21.71
N ASN A 614 25.06 -0.40 -20.57
CA ASN A 614 25.27 0.33 -19.32
C ASN A 614 26.75 0.36 -18.90
N GLN A 615 27.48 -0.71 -19.17
CA GLN A 615 28.92 -0.86 -18.88
C GLN A 615 29.58 -1.74 -19.91
N GLN A 616 30.79 -1.35 -20.35
CA GLN A 616 31.58 -2.18 -21.27
C GLN A 616 32.42 -3.23 -20.56
N THR A 617 32.72 -3.03 -19.29
CA THR A 617 33.53 -3.94 -18.46
C THR A 617 32.83 -4.19 -17.14
N PHE A 618 32.58 -5.44 -16.81
CA PHE A 618 31.93 -5.85 -15.56
C PHE A 618 32.32 -7.27 -15.16
N ALA A 619 32.08 -7.61 -13.87
CA ALA A 619 32.34 -8.96 -13.39
C ALA A 619 31.30 -9.96 -13.97
N ALA A 620 31.70 -11.17 -14.25
CA ALA A 620 30.85 -12.19 -14.87
C ALA A 620 29.58 -12.48 -14.06
N ASP A 621 29.60 -12.26 -12.74
CA ASP A 621 28.46 -12.43 -11.83
C ASP A 621 27.60 -11.16 -11.66
N ALA A 622 27.93 -10.04 -12.31
CA ALA A 622 27.22 -8.77 -12.08
C ALA A 622 25.78 -8.77 -12.61
N PHE A 623 25.47 -9.55 -13.63
CA PHE A 623 24.17 -9.59 -14.29
C PHE A 623 23.58 -11.00 -14.35
N VAL A 624 24.07 -11.86 -13.46
CA VAL A 624 23.60 -13.23 -13.32
C VAL A 624 22.34 -13.28 -12.50
N GLY A 625 21.31 -13.86 -13.06
CA GLY A 625 20.10 -14.20 -12.35
C GLY A 625 19.26 -15.15 -13.18
N GLN A 626 18.63 -16.11 -12.56
CA GLN A 626 17.66 -16.93 -13.27
C GLN A 626 16.51 -16.06 -13.74
N ALA A 627 16.22 -16.08 -15.03
CA ALA A 627 14.92 -15.70 -15.54
C ALA A 627 13.89 -16.72 -15.01
N LYS A 628 13.49 -16.59 -13.73
CA LYS A 628 12.28 -17.23 -13.28
C LYS A 628 11.16 -16.49 -13.98
N VAL A 629 10.70 -17.04 -15.09
CA VAL A 629 9.39 -16.75 -15.64
C VAL A 629 8.44 -17.12 -14.51
N SER A 630 8.05 -16.12 -13.72
CA SER A 630 7.01 -16.29 -12.72
C SER A 630 5.73 -16.58 -13.48
N GLU A 631 5.27 -17.80 -13.45
CA GLU A 631 3.90 -18.17 -13.82
C GLU A 631 2.88 -17.59 -12.83
N SER A 632 3.23 -16.50 -12.13
CA SER A 632 2.37 -15.82 -11.20
C SER A 632 1.20 -15.19 -11.97
N LYS A 633 0.00 -15.69 -11.68
CA LYS A 633 -1.28 -15.11 -12.12
C LYS A 633 -1.60 -13.76 -11.44
N SER A 634 -0.70 -13.24 -10.63
CA SER A 634 -0.82 -11.93 -9.99
C SER A 634 -0.40 -10.83 -10.96
N PRO A 635 -1.08 -9.67 -10.97
CA PRO A 635 -0.62 -8.55 -11.77
C PRO A 635 0.83 -8.20 -11.40
N PRO A 636 1.66 -7.77 -12.36
CA PRO A 636 3.06 -7.50 -12.11
C PRO A 636 3.20 -6.40 -11.06
N VAL A 637 3.78 -6.75 -9.93
CA VAL A 637 4.38 -5.77 -9.03
C VAL A 637 5.79 -5.57 -9.57
N PHE A 638 6.19 -4.34 -9.83
CA PHE A 638 7.48 -4.00 -10.46
C PHE A 638 8.72 -4.33 -9.62
N SER A 639 8.60 -5.16 -8.57
CA SER A 639 9.69 -5.51 -7.66
C SER A 639 10.76 -6.44 -8.22
N ASP A 640 10.45 -7.22 -9.24
CA ASP A 640 11.39 -8.18 -9.83
C ASP A 640 11.93 -7.67 -11.15
N HIS A 641 13.05 -6.95 -11.12
CA HIS A 641 13.79 -6.62 -12.33
C HIS A 641 14.35 -7.91 -12.93
N ALA A 642 14.03 -8.20 -14.19
CA ALA A 642 14.63 -9.32 -14.88
C ALA A 642 16.15 -9.19 -14.86
N PRO A 643 16.89 -10.21 -14.41
CA PRO A 643 18.35 -10.16 -14.42
C PRO A 643 18.86 -10.13 -15.85
N GLY A 644 19.92 -9.37 -16.10
CA GLY A 644 20.56 -9.28 -17.41
C GLY A 644 21.26 -7.96 -17.65
N LEU A 645 22.19 -7.96 -18.58
CA LEU A 645 22.88 -6.76 -19.04
C LEU A 645 21.91 -5.81 -19.73
N PRO A 646 21.75 -4.56 -19.26
CA PRO A 646 20.91 -3.59 -19.93
C PRO A 646 21.51 -3.19 -21.27
N ILE A 647 20.74 -3.34 -22.33
CA ILE A 647 21.12 -2.99 -23.71
C ILE A 647 20.00 -2.13 -24.28
N THR A 648 20.37 -1.03 -24.92
CA THR A 648 19.44 -0.16 -25.66
C THR A 648 19.77 -0.23 -27.15
N LEU A 649 18.81 -0.63 -27.96
CA LEU A 649 18.90 -0.56 -29.43
C LEU A 649 18.21 0.72 -29.90
N HIS A 650 18.86 1.45 -30.78
CA HIS A 650 18.31 2.64 -31.42
C HIS A 650 18.00 2.31 -32.90
N TRP A 651 16.71 2.26 -33.23
CA TRP A 651 16.22 1.97 -34.56
C TRP A 651 15.68 3.23 -35.22
N GLN A 652 15.90 3.36 -36.51
CA GLN A 652 15.17 4.32 -37.34
C GLN A 652 14.26 3.54 -38.28
N THR A 653 12.99 3.85 -38.28
CA THR A 653 12.01 3.21 -39.17
C THR A 653 12.20 3.73 -40.61
N ILE A 654 12.30 2.81 -41.56
CA ILE A 654 12.44 3.14 -43.02
C ILE A 654 11.10 2.93 -43.72
N SER A 655 10.45 1.82 -43.47
CA SER A 655 9.18 1.46 -44.11
C SER A 655 8.30 0.65 -43.17
N LYS A 656 6.99 0.61 -43.47
CA LYS A 656 6.07 -0.34 -42.86
C LYS A 656 6.40 -1.74 -43.37
N VAL A 657 6.45 -2.71 -42.52
CA VAL A 657 6.67 -4.10 -42.87
C VAL A 657 5.55 -4.94 -42.33
N PRO A 658 4.84 -5.69 -43.20
CA PRO A 658 3.84 -6.64 -42.70
C PRO A 658 4.51 -7.80 -41.97
N GLY A 659 3.85 -8.36 -40.96
CA GLY A 659 4.35 -9.49 -40.17
C GLY A 659 4.72 -9.13 -38.72
N GLU A 660 5.05 -10.16 -37.96
CA GLU A 660 5.50 -10.03 -36.59
C GLU A 660 7.02 -10.21 -36.53
N HIS A 661 7.72 -9.11 -36.22
CA HIS A 661 9.18 -9.06 -36.29
C HIS A 661 9.77 -9.13 -34.87
N ASN A 662 10.56 -10.18 -34.66
CA ASN A 662 11.37 -10.33 -33.47
C ASN A 662 12.80 -9.81 -33.73
N VAL A 663 13.33 -9.21 -32.66
CA VAL A 663 14.76 -8.90 -32.55
C VAL A 663 15.37 -9.93 -31.61
N TYR A 664 16.44 -10.53 -32.04
CA TYR A 664 17.33 -11.25 -31.14
C TYR A 664 18.63 -10.47 -30.93
N ILE A 665 19.15 -10.55 -29.69
CA ILE A 665 20.46 -10.05 -29.31
C ILE A 665 21.23 -11.23 -28.75
N ARG A 666 22.49 -11.45 -29.26
CA ARG A 666 23.39 -12.48 -28.78
C ARG A 666 24.69 -11.88 -28.30
N LEU A 667 25.24 -12.44 -27.22
CA LEU A 667 26.59 -12.18 -26.75
C LEU A 667 27.47 -13.34 -27.23
N LEU A 668 28.49 -13.06 -28.07
CA LEU A 668 29.37 -14.05 -28.67
C LEU A 668 30.80 -13.80 -28.23
N ASP A 669 31.57 -14.88 -28.06
CA ASP A 669 33.02 -14.84 -27.94
C ASP A 669 33.70 -14.72 -29.29
N GLU A 670 35.04 -14.74 -29.32
CA GLU A 670 35.85 -14.66 -30.55
C GLU A 670 35.64 -15.87 -31.45
N ASP A 671 35.28 -17.02 -30.93
CA ASP A 671 35.02 -18.26 -31.64
C ASP A 671 33.57 -18.39 -32.15
N GLY A 672 32.72 -17.44 -31.79
CA GLY A 672 31.31 -17.36 -32.20
C GLY A 672 30.34 -18.17 -31.33
N HIS A 673 30.77 -18.62 -30.17
CA HIS A 673 29.85 -19.28 -29.23
C HIS A 673 28.94 -18.28 -28.51
N VAL A 674 27.68 -18.65 -28.35
CA VAL A 674 26.66 -17.80 -27.74
C VAL A 674 26.64 -17.98 -26.21
N TRP A 675 26.88 -16.91 -25.45
CA TRP A 675 26.92 -16.87 -23.98
C TRP A 675 25.75 -16.12 -23.33
N GLY A 676 25.00 -15.42 -24.15
CA GLY A 676 23.76 -14.76 -23.75
C GLY A 676 22.85 -14.60 -24.96
N LYS A 677 21.55 -14.75 -24.77
CA LYS A 677 20.54 -14.53 -25.79
C LYS A 677 19.26 -13.93 -25.19
N VAL A 678 18.74 -12.93 -25.88
CA VAL A 678 17.37 -12.45 -25.69
C VAL A 678 16.69 -12.36 -27.06
N ASP A 679 15.40 -12.65 -27.10
CA ASP A 679 14.61 -12.74 -28.33
C ASP A 679 13.18 -12.30 -28.01
N ARG A 680 12.71 -11.20 -28.60
CA ARG A 680 11.36 -10.69 -28.43
C ARG A 680 10.93 -9.73 -29.53
N LEU A 681 9.63 -9.42 -29.58
CA LEU A 681 9.06 -8.39 -30.44
C LEU A 681 9.65 -7.00 -30.14
N ILE A 682 9.85 -6.17 -31.16
CA ILE A 682 10.26 -4.77 -31.01
C ILE A 682 9.24 -4.07 -30.12
N LEU A 683 9.75 -3.32 -29.12
CA LEU A 683 8.96 -2.67 -28.09
C LEU A 683 7.95 -3.62 -27.40
N ALA A 684 8.31 -4.92 -27.25
CA ALA A 684 7.40 -5.96 -26.75
C ALA A 684 6.02 -6.00 -27.46
N GLY A 685 5.98 -5.62 -28.75
CA GLY A 685 4.76 -5.58 -29.56
C GLY A 685 3.87 -4.34 -29.36
N LEU A 686 4.27 -3.38 -28.55
CA LEU A 686 3.47 -2.16 -28.31
C LEU A 686 3.32 -1.31 -29.57
N TRP A 687 4.33 -1.27 -30.40
CA TRP A 687 4.30 -0.51 -31.64
C TRP A 687 4.74 -1.40 -32.81
N ARG A 688 3.80 -2.14 -33.34
CA ARG A 688 4.03 -3.14 -34.36
C ARG A 688 4.57 -2.53 -35.64
N PRO A 689 5.41 -3.25 -36.45
CA PRO A 689 6.03 -2.78 -37.68
C PRO A 689 5.00 -2.31 -38.74
N ASP A 690 3.78 -2.84 -38.76
CA ASP A 690 2.70 -2.43 -39.64
C ASP A 690 2.17 -1.00 -39.31
N ARG A 691 2.46 -0.50 -38.15
CA ARG A 691 2.09 0.87 -37.69
C ARG A 691 3.21 1.89 -37.80
N TRP A 692 4.40 1.45 -38.20
CA TRP A 692 5.56 2.31 -38.28
C TRP A 692 5.38 3.43 -39.30
N ARG A 693 5.87 4.61 -38.92
CA ARG A 693 5.99 5.75 -39.83
C ARG A 693 7.47 5.93 -40.17
N PRO A 694 7.83 6.12 -41.45
CA PRO A 694 9.23 6.37 -41.86
C PRO A 694 9.82 7.56 -41.10
N GLY A 695 11.07 7.43 -40.70
CA GLY A 695 11.84 8.48 -40.01
C GLY A 695 11.73 8.52 -38.51
N PHE A 696 10.81 7.76 -37.90
CA PHE A 696 10.77 7.69 -36.43
C PHE A 696 11.94 6.91 -35.88
N VAL A 697 12.49 7.41 -34.78
CA VAL A 697 13.56 6.77 -34.01
C VAL A 697 12.92 6.07 -32.81
N ILE A 698 13.24 4.78 -32.69
CA ILE A 698 12.79 3.91 -31.61
C ILE A 698 13.96 3.65 -30.67
N ARG A 699 13.77 3.91 -29.39
CA ARG A 699 14.65 3.48 -28.32
C ARG A 699 14.05 2.22 -27.69
N ASP A 700 14.67 1.07 -27.95
CA ASP A 700 14.19 -0.23 -27.48
C ASP A 700 15.16 -0.85 -26.48
N GLU A 701 14.74 -1.03 -25.22
CA GLU A 701 15.59 -1.50 -24.14
C GLU A 701 15.39 -2.99 -23.89
N TYR A 702 16.49 -3.70 -23.78
CA TYR A 702 16.55 -5.13 -23.53
C TYR A 702 17.34 -5.44 -22.26
N ARG A 703 17.05 -6.59 -21.67
CA ARG A 703 17.84 -7.23 -20.64
C ARG A 703 18.41 -8.51 -21.24
N LEU A 704 19.72 -8.54 -21.48
CA LEU A 704 20.39 -9.72 -22.01
C LEU A 704 20.82 -10.61 -20.85
N PRO A 705 20.17 -11.76 -20.62
CA PRO A 705 20.62 -12.72 -19.64
C PRO A 705 22.01 -13.22 -20.01
N ILE A 706 22.92 -13.20 -19.04
CA ILE A 706 24.25 -13.78 -19.19
C ILE A 706 24.26 -15.07 -18.40
N ASP A 707 24.74 -16.14 -19.00
CA ASP A 707 24.87 -17.43 -18.34
C ASP A 707 25.81 -17.28 -17.14
N PRO A 708 25.44 -17.74 -15.93
CA PRO A 708 26.25 -17.65 -14.73
C PRO A 708 27.67 -18.17 -14.89
N ALA A 709 27.87 -19.04 -15.85
CA ALA A 709 29.11 -19.71 -16.08
C ALA A 709 29.89 -19.15 -17.30
N THR A 710 29.51 -17.96 -17.78
CA THR A 710 30.24 -17.29 -18.85
C THR A 710 31.68 -16.99 -18.44
N PRO A 711 32.72 -17.47 -19.17
CA PRO A 711 34.12 -17.23 -18.83
C PRO A 711 34.50 -15.75 -18.84
N PRO A 712 35.49 -15.31 -18.08
CA PRO A 712 36.09 -14.00 -18.25
C PRO A 712 36.72 -13.92 -19.66
N GLY A 713 36.54 -12.79 -20.34
CA GLY A 713 37.01 -12.65 -21.71
C GLY A 713 36.42 -11.46 -22.43
N LYS A 714 36.68 -11.40 -23.72
CA LYS A 714 36.18 -10.41 -24.66
C LYS A 714 35.03 -10.96 -25.45
N TYR A 715 33.97 -10.20 -25.53
CA TYR A 715 32.72 -10.57 -26.19
C TYR A 715 32.27 -9.45 -27.12
N HIS A 716 31.45 -9.77 -28.08
CA HIS A 716 30.80 -8.81 -28.97
C HIS A 716 29.30 -9.12 -29.08
N LEU A 717 28.51 -8.12 -29.46
CA LEU A 717 27.08 -8.28 -29.69
C LEU A 717 26.78 -8.58 -31.15
N GLU A 718 25.78 -9.42 -31.34
CA GLU A 718 25.12 -9.64 -32.64
C GLU A 718 23.64 -9.30 -32.47
N VAL A 719 23.09 -8.51 -33.39
CA VAL A 719 21.67 -8.13 -33.41
C VAL A 719 21.07 -8.56 -34.73
N GLY A 720 19.99 -9.32 -34.69
CA GLY A 720 19.29 -9.77 -35.91
C GLY A 720 17.80 -9.47 -35.83
N LEU A 721 17.21 -9.23 -37.01
CA LEU A 721 15.79 -9.03 -37.22
C LEU A 721 15.23 -10.15 -38.08
N TYR A 722 14.13 -10.78 -37.65
CA TYR A 722 13.49 -11.87 -38.38
C TYR A 722 11.96 -11.86 -38.15
N ASP A 723 11.24 -12.47 -39.09
CA ASP A 723 9.79 -12.71 -38.92
C ASP A 723 9.58 -13.96 -38.06
N PHE A 724 8.88 -13.77 -36.95
CA PHE A 724 8.65 -14.82 -35.94
C PHE A 724 7.77 -15.97 -36.50
N VAL A 725 6.84 -15.66 -37.41
CA VAL A 725 5.90 -16.65 -37.96
C VAL A 725 6.52 -17.48 -39.05
N THR A 726 7.27 -16.82 -39.96
CA THR A 726 7.86 -17.49 -41.14
C THR A 726 9.29 -17.96 -40.88
N GLY A 727 9.98 -17.44 -39.85
CA GLY A 727 11.39 -17.67 -39.60
C GLY A 727 12.34 -16.95 -40.59
N GLN A 728 11.83 -16.14 -41.49
CA GLN A 728 12.61 -15.40 -42.46
C GLN A 728 13.48 -14.35 -41.79
N THR A 729 14.79 -14.41 -41.96
CA THR A 729 15.75 -13.43 -41.48
C THR A 729 15.78 -12.21 -42.39
N TYR A 730 15.60 -11.01 -41.83
CA TYR A 730 15.69 -9.73 -42.56
C TYR A 730 17.09 -9.15 -42.58
N GLY A 731 17.99 -9.63 -41.73
CA GLY A 731 19.41 -9.24 -41.71
C GLY A 731 19.98 -9.34 -40.28
N ILE A 732 21.31 -9.28 -40.23
CA ILE A 732 22.10 -9.45 -39.01
C ILE A 732 23.19 -8.38 -38.99
N ALA A 733 23.26 -7.60 -37.93
CA ALA A 733 24.39 -6.73 -37.62
C ALA A 733 25.33 -7.49 -36.66
N LYS A 734 26.56 -7.72 -37.10
CA LYS A 734 27.56 -8.53 -36.40
C LYS A 734 28.68 -7.68 -35.82
N ASN A 735 29.37 -8.21 -34.82
CA ASN A 735 30.57 -7.60 -34.21
C ASN A 735 30.32 -6.18 -33.67
N ILE A 736 29.15 -5.99 -33.04
CA ILE A 736 28.78 -4.70 -32.45
C ILE A 736 29.50 -4.52 -31.12
N GLY A 737 30.43 -3.55 -31.10
CA GLY A 737 31.12 -3.18 -29.85
C GLY A 737 32.00 -4.29 -29.27
N GLN A 738 32.70 -3.98 -28.19
CA GLN A 738 33.45 -4.96 -27.39
C GLN A 738 33.01 -4.85 -25.94
N ILE A 739 32.60 -5.97 -25.36
CA ILE A 739 32.23 -6.13 -23.95
C ILE A 739 33.28 -7.01 -23.30
N THR A 740 33.78 -6.60 -22.13
CA THR A 740 34.81 -7.35 -21.40
C THR A 740 34.21 -7.87 -20.10
N LEU A 741 34.21 -9.17 -19.92
CA LEU A 741 33.88 -9.83 -18.68
C LEU A 741 35.13 -10.05 -17.84
N THR A 742 35.19 -9.53 -16.64
CA THR A 742 36.21 -9.82 -15.65
C THR A 742 35.79 -11.01 -14.79
N PRO A 743 36.74 -11.67 -14.08
CA PRO A 743 36.41 -12.76 -13.18
C PRO A 743 35.25 -12.45 -12.24
N ALA A 744 34.39 -13.43 -11.99
CA ALA A 744 33.30 -13.33 -11.05
C ALA A 744 33.80 -13.09 -9.63
N LYS A 745 33.14 -12.23 -8.87
CA LYS A 745 33.47 -11.96 -7.47
C LYS A 745 33.01 -13.08 -6.54
N THR A 746 31.93 -13.77 -6.95
CA THR A 746 31.34 -14.89 -6.21
C THR A 746 31.25 -16.11 -7.13
N GLN A 747 31.56 -17.29 -6.60
CA GLN A 747 31.41 -18.53 -7.37
C GLN A 747 29.92 -18.79 -7.64
N PRO A 748 29.50 -19.01 -8.90
CA PRO A 748 28.11 -19.32 -9.20
C PRO A 748 27.67 -20.64 -8.57
N ASN A 749 26.44 -20.69 -8.10
CA ASN A 749 25.86 -21.92 -7.60
C ASN A 749 25.59 -22.83 -8.82
N VAL A 750 26.10 -24.07 -8.76
CA VAL A 750 25.86 -25.08 -9.82
C VAL A 750 24.39 -25.27 -10.15
N ASN A 751 23.51 -25.08 -9.16
CA ASN A 751 22.07 -25.20 -9.36
C ASN A 751 21.48 -24.06 -10.21
N ASP A 752 22.16 -22.94 -10.29
CA ASP A 752 21.72 -21.77 -11.08
C ASP A 752 22.18 -21.86 -12.54
N VAL A 753 23.09 -22.77 -12.86
CA VAL A 753 23.55 -23.03 -14.23
C VAL A 753 22.53 -23.90 -14.96
N ASN A 754 22.11 -23.48 -16.14
CA ASN A 754 21.18 -24.25 -16.96
C ASN A 754 21.88 -25.41 -17.67
N VAL A 755 21.88 -26.56 -17.02
CA VAL A 755 22.45 -27.81 -17.59
C VAL A 755 21.30 -28.75 -17.92
N PRO A 756 20.96 -28.91 -19.22
CA PRO A 756 19.85 -29.76 -19.66
C PRO A 756 19.95 -31.21 -19.21
N HIS A 757 21.14 -31.82 -19.32
CA HIS A 757 21.37 -33.19 -18.88
C HIS A 757 22.39 -33.23 -17.75
N ARG A 758 21.92 -33.22 -16.49
CA ARG A 758 22.77 -33.22 -15.31
C ARG A 758 23.26 -34.63 -14.98
N LEU A 759 24.56 -34.76 -14.76
CA LEU A 759 25.22 -36.01 -14.41
C LEU A 759 25.80 -36.02 -12.99
N MET A 760 26.36 -34.91 -12.54
CA MET A 760 27.01 -34.71 -11.24
C MET A 760 28.01 -35.81 -10.87
N THR A 761 28.91 -36.14 -11.80
CA THR A 761 29.89 -37.24 -11.67
C THR A 761 31.25 -36.67 -11.29
N ALA A 762 31.78 -37.05 -10.12
CA ALA A 762 33.13 -36.72 -9.71
C ALA A 762 34.12 -37.57 -10.54
N ILE A 763 34.98 -36.90 -11.32
CA ILE A 763 35.96 -37.57 -12.19
C ILE A 763 37.27 -37.76 -11.45
N ASN A 764 37.70 -36.81 -10.65
CA ASN A 764 38.78 -36.89 -9.66
C ASN A 764 38.48 -35.80 -8.62
N GLN A 765 39.23 -35.80 -7.50
CA GLN A 765 38.95 -34.83 -6.40
C GLN A 765 38.80 -33.36 -6.83
N PRO A 766 39.59 -32.77 -7.77
CA PRO A 766 39.43 -31.38 -8.14
C PRO A 766 38.29 -31.07 -9.09
N LEU A 767 37.75 -32.04 -9.85
CA LEU A 767 36.81 -31.81 -10.95
C LEU A 767 35.55 -32.67 -10.81
N THR A 768 34.39 -32.03 -11.00
CA THR A 768 33.09 -32.70 -11.14
C THR A 768 32.53 -32.40 -12.54
N LEU A 769 32.15 -33.44 -13.26
CA LEU A 769 31.35 -33.30 -14.47
C LEU A 769 29.90 -33.00 -14.06
N VAL A 770 29.45 -31.78 -14.32
CA VAL A 770 28.09 -31.34 -13.97
C VAL A 770 27.06 -31.90 -14.93
N GLY A 771 27.39 -31.92 -16.21
CA GLY A 771 26.49 -32.45 -17.23
C GLY A 771 26.81 -31.93 -18.65
N HIS A 772 25.84 -32.02 -19.55
CA HIS A 772 25.96 -31.61 -20.94
C HIS A 772 24.62 -31.09 -21.50
N ASN A 773 24.67 -30.45 -22.68
CA ASN A 773 23.51 -30.00 -23.43
C ASN A 773 23.24 -30.81 -24.72
N TYR A 774 23.92 -31.92 -24.92
CA TYR A 774 23.64 -32.78 -26.08
C TYR A 774 22.30 -33.45 -25.95
N ASN A 775 21.48 -33.39 -26.99
CA ASN A 775 20.26 -34.18 -27.13
C ASN A 775 20.56 -35.47 -27.89
N ASP A 776 19.67 -36.45 -27.80
CA ASP A 776 19.73 -37.63 -28.66
C ASP A 776 19.58 -37.20 -30.12
N VAL A 777 20.71 -37.24 -30.89
CA VAL A 777 20.75 -36.78 -32.26
C VAL A 777 21.11 -37.97 -33.14
N THR A 778 20.34 -38.17 -34.19
CA THR A 778 20.74 -39.10 -35.25
C THR A 778 21.69 -38.36 -36.20
N LEU A 779 22.97 -38.70 -36.16
CA LEU A 779 23.98 -38.09 -37.00
C LEU A 779 24.16 -38.87 -38.29
N THR A 780 24.24 -38.15 -39.42
CA THR A 780 24.68 -38.73 -40.71
C THR A 780 26.19 -38.74 -40.77
N PRO A 781 26.82 -39.69 -41.51
CA PRO A 781 28.27 -39.68 -41.68
C PRO A 781 28.78 -38.37 -42.24
N GLY A 782 29.73 -37.74 -41.53
CA GLY A 782 30.28 -36.42 -41.89
C GLY A 782 29.58 -35.22 -41.25
N ALA A 783 28.50 -35.41 -40.49
CA ALA A 783 27.87 -34.33 -39.73
C ALA A 783 28.72 -33.95 -38.52
N GLU A 784 28.75 -32.65 -38.20
CA GLU A 784 29.39 -32.12 -37.00
C GLU A 784 28.39 -32.12 -35.84
N MET A 785 28.84 -32.53 -34.67
CA MET A 785 28.12 -32.48 -33.46
C MET A 785 28.69 -31.39 -32.54
N ASN A 786 27.93 -30.33 -32.33
CA ASN A 786 28.32 -29.21 -31.48
C ASN A 786 27.52 -29.25 -30.18
N GLY A 787 28.18 -29.02 -29.04
CA GLY A 787 27.53 -28.99 -27.78
C GLY A 787 28.44 -28.51 -26.65
N LYS A 788 27.86 -28.33 -25.45
CA LYS A 788 28.59 -27.88 -24.27
C LYS A 788 28.65 -28.98 -23.21
N ILE A 789 29.77 -29.07 -22.56
CA ILE A 789 30.00 -29.93 -21.39
C ILE A 789 30.31 -29.01 -20.20
N PHE A 790 29.67 -29.23 -19.12
CA PHE A 790 29.76 -28.39 -17.94
C PHE A 790 30.58 -29.07 -16.85
N TRP A 791 31.64 -28.38 -16.39
CA TRP A 791 32.56 -28.83 -15.35
C TRP A 791 32.53 -27.91 -14.14
N GLN A 792 32.69 -28.45 -12.97
CA GLN A 792 32.90 -27.68 -11.73
C GLN A 792 34.28 -28.02 -11.19
N ALA A 793 35.07 -26.98 -10.93
CA ALA A 793 36.30 -27.10 -10.14
C ALA A 793 35.93 -27.01 -8.66
N ASN A 794 36.16 -28.07 -7.91
CA ASN A 794 35.87 -28.12 -6.45
C ASN A 794 36.95 -27.43 -5.62
N GLN A 795 38.12 -27.18 -6.20
CA GLN A 795 39.26 -26.48 -5.59
C GLN A 795 40.12 -25.86 -6.71
N PRO A 796 40.99 -24.89 -6.44
CA PRO A 796 41.92 -24.36 -7.44
C PRO A 796 42.70 -25.48 -8.14
N LEU A 797 42.75 -25.41 -9.45
CA LEU A 797 43.46 -26.43 -10.23
C LEU A 797 44.96 -26.15 -10.22
N ASP A 798 45.77 -27.20 -10.04
CA ASP A 798 47.23 -27.14 -9.92
C ASP A 798 47.93 -27.30 -11.30
N ARG A 799 47.18 -27.74 -12.32
CA ARG A 799 47.68 -28.01 -13.68
C ARG A 799 46.55 -27.96 -14.68
N ASP A 800 46.91 -27.94 -15.97
CA ASP A 800 45.95 -28.06 -17.08
C ASP A 800 45.48 -29.50 -17.23
N TYR A 801 44.22 -29.67 -17.46
CA TYR A 801 43.60 -30.98 -17.72
C TYR A 801 43.23 -31.10 -19.20
N GLN A 802 43.44 -32.26 -19.80
CA GLN A 802 42.97 -32.59 -21.17
C GLN A 802 41.76 -33.49 -21.07
N VAL A 803 40.72 -33.16 -21.80
CA VAL A 803 39.50 -33.96 -21.91
C VAL A 803 39.50 -34.69 -23.23
N GLN A 804 39.33 -36.03 -23.21
CA GLN A 804 39.25 -36.86 -24.40
C GLN A 804 37.84 -37.38 -24.55
N PHE A 805 37.29 -37.27 -25.73
CA PHE A 805 35.97 -37.75 -26.09
C PHE A 805 36.10 -39.00 -26.96
N TRP A 806 35.28 -40.00 -26.65
CA TRP A 806 35.23 -41.27 -27.33
C TRP A 806 33.81 -41.51 -27.84
N LEU A 807 33.64 -41.77 -29.13
CA LEU A 807 32.41 -42.29 -29.67
C LEU A 807 32.45 -43.81 -29.54
N GLN A 808 31.55 -44.42 -28.76
CA GLN A 808 31.49 -45.85 -28.52
C GLN A 808 30.22 -46.46 -29.13
N ALA A 809 30.42 -47.50 -29.98
CA ALA A 809 29.27 -48.26 -30.46
C ALA A 809 28.62 -49.07 -29.32
N PRO A 810 27.31 -49.39 -29.40
CA PRO A 810 26.58 -50.13 -28.36
C PRO A 810 27.16 -51.49 -27.95
N LYS A 811 28.08 -52.06 -28.74
CA LYS A 811 28.79 -53.33 -28.47
C LYS A 811 30.21 -53.17 -27.92
N GLY A 812 30.60 -51.99 -27.49
CA GLY A 812 31.87 -51.78 -26.74
C GLY A 812 33.13 -51.62 -27.59
N GLN A 813 33.04 -51.57 -28.93
CA GLN A 813 34.20 -51.24 -29.80
C GLN A 813 34.31 -49.72 -29.98
N ALA A 814 35.45 -49.16 -29.63
CA ALA A 814 35.73 -47.73 -29.87
C ALA A 814 35.80 -47.46 -31.38
N VAL A 815 34.94 -46.58 -31.89
CA VAL A 815 34.84 -46.34 -33.32
C VAL A 815 35.80 -45.25 -33.78
N ARG A 816 36.18 -44.29 -32.96
CA ARG A 816 37.16 -43.22 -33.25
C ARG A 816 37.48 -42.37 -32.02
N THR A 817 38.72 -41.90 -31.89
CA THR A 817 39.11 -40.85 -30.98
C THR A 817 38.71 -39.54 -31.63
N LEU A 818 37.82 -38.78 -30.98
CA LEU A 818 37.50 -37.42 -31.38
C LEU A 818 38.60 -36.49 -30.84
N LYS A 819 38.92 -35.44 -31.54
CA LYS A 819 39.97 -34.43 -31.29
C LYS A 819 40.32 -34.21 -29.81
N ASN A 820 41.62 -34.10 -29.50
CA ASN A 820 42.08 -33.58 -28.22
C ASN A 820 41.71 -32.09 -28.14
N VAL A 821 40.89 -31.72 -27.18
CA VAL A 821 40.57 -30.32 -26.88
C VAL A 821 41.36 -29.97 -25.62
N SER A 822 42.20 -28.94 -25.70
CA SER A 822 42.99 -28.46 -24.57
C SER A 822 42.15 -27.42 -23.82
N ALA A 823 41.74 -27.72 -22.60
CA ALA A 823 41.19 -26.73 -21.73
C ALA A 823 42.32 -25.84 -21.19
N THR A 824 42.32 -24.58 -21.54
CA THR A 824 43.21 -23.58 -20.91
C THR A 824 42.57 -23.06 -19.66
N THR A 825 43.09 -23.50 -18.50
CA THR A 825 42.67 -22.93 -17.19
C THR A 825 43.61 -21.78 -16.86
N GLN A 826 43.03 -20.60 -16.57
CA GLN A 826 43.80 -19.56 -15.88
C GLN A 826 43.99 -19.96 -14.41
N LYS A 827 45.19 -19.79 -13.91
CA LYS A 827 45.73 -20.40 -12.66
C LYS A 827 45.02 -20.03 -11.34
N ASP A 828 44.07 -19.09 -11.32
CA ASP A 828 43.45 -18.57 -10.10
C ASP A 828 41.92 -18.78 -10.00
N ASP A 829 41.31 -19.51 -10.90
CA ASP A 829 39.85 -19.45 -11.02
C ASP A 829 39.20 -20.77 -10.61
N ARG A 830 38.36 -20.65 -9.55
CA ARG A 830 37.38 -21.69 -9.12
C ARG A 830 36.14 -21.66 -9.99
N TYR A 831 36.29 -21.79 -11.32
CA TYR A 831 35.18 -21.62 -12.25
C TYR A 831 34.57 -22.94 -12.71
N ILE A 832 33.33 -22.84 -13.20
CA ILE A 832 32.76 -23.86 -14.07
C ILE A 832 33.43 -23.71 -15.44
N VAL A 833 34.15 -24.70 -15.88
CA VAL A 833 34.87 -24.69 -17.18
C VAL A 833 33.98 -25.30 -18.23
N TYR A 834 33.91 -24.66 -19.41
CA TYR A 834 33.21 -25.15 -20.56
C TYR A 834 34.18 -25.55 -21.62
N GLU A 835 33.87 -26.61 -22.37
CA GLU A 835 34.49 -26.89 -23.67
C GLU A 835 33.40 -27.06 -24.72
N SER A 836 33.63 -26.49 -25.90
CA SER A 836 32.74 -26.52 -27.08
C SER A 836 33.10 -27.67 -27.98
#